data_fa6f58ec3341529099277b1d6fd03446
#
_entry.id   fa6f58ec3341529099277b1d6fd03446
#
_cell.length_a   1.000
_cell.length_b   1.000
_cell.length_c   1.000
_cell.angle_alpha   90.00
_cell.angle_beta   90.00
_cell.angle_gamma   90.00
#
_symmetry.space_group_name_H-M   'P 1'
#
loop_
_entity.id
_entity.type
_entity.pdbx_description
1 polymer ?
#
loop_
_entity_poly.entity_id
_entity_poly.type
_entity_poly.pdbx_seq_one_letter_code
_entity_poly.pdbx_strand_id
1 'polypeptide(L)'
;MPNVMEYSTMPIFALELDRDGHLSKKTMKLAREEQLTNTLLQGFYPGIRVATVDVPTEPLDACEQAIVEQALTRVEFDGIRYSLVGASGSAKKGKFYAVETKYEKRLAERFRFSPQAAMTYFGILVSSCKVMIEVPDCRLLVVEDRQLGTNDCRGWISHSLFKRLQAKHREDLVAQEMQKLLANRKHCPGEHEDCQLNREEQATLEERAGSKIDHKVLRGHRFYQFRLAFDKAQAKGSFKIMADELAEKLEADVILPKSSVKPRYQGGVLRTIRSILGDRQAHAFRGSVLVGIRDVSRDLEFQSSYTLVEHAPDDSIELEIKPNALRQIERLRKAWEENNFTELFELLGTQEAQSVLDVGEDTDPEYTSSEYTVADGALVADGTGYMLKHPFVNHHLQRVLARWAYRLCTSGGFRLPGFALADDGYLVLDRGQVFCSSDWIPNDRGIASVPSRQGLIVRYPIRMKEDLLPFENLSVDEVLSLLSADLEKHGCHMSDQQAAAVVDQQLRLKGTLTLHSEAAARNGGDFDFDQVCVVEGDKFPRFVRDRIMYQEQHSAQKNKAPKPPSPWWNLPQVAMQARGNQIGSITDLKTSCLANGRDDLARQLVDQLQNALDQLKHGTQPDQDVIRNVRNEVSKAPWLKLKQKQRIADMDEHLPVTERDKIGKLYNFLRKELGRYFSDAAVAPLSDFRGLIGGGGFTPEIFAECSTINKYYANVVTQILSRRRELWNELENANAAVEAKKDDAEARKELLFRRNQASAAYSAFEQRSKEELRALIDQVRVWAQGKNGTRLAYLSALHAIVCRDRGPDPEHEFVPGTGSIVFYAFPQEVVDQIAARTGGRPVSVEIPSLRDGEVEIDREGRIFLVSHFVNGDGQVHERLIFLAQVTRKGEVFCERDAQGSPIIAERVRPFPIEAGRSEVQGGMVTFPGTQRRPEVPKGRVALPGSPN
;
A
#
# COMPACT_ATOMS: atom_id res chain seq x y z
N MET A 1 11.79 -4.28 36.79
CA MET A 1 11.60 -4.30 35.32
C MET A 1 10.11 -4.16 35.06
N PRO A 2 9.61 -3.20 34.27
CA PRO A 2 8.21 -3.18 33.94
C PRO A 2 7.89 -4.40 33.10
N ASN A 3 6.73 -5.03 33.36
CA ASN A 3 6.25 -6.17 32.61
C ASN A 3 6.20 -5.81 31.11
N VAL A 4 7.11 -6.38 30.34
CA VAL A 4 7.01 -6.37 28.88
C VAL A 4 5.90 -7.37 28.56
N MET A 5 4.70 -6.88 28.30
CA MET A 5 3.66 -7.71 27.71
C MET A 5 4.09 -7.99 26.27
N GLU A 6 4.53 -9.18 25.96
CA GLU A 6 4.52 -9.70 24.60
C GLU A 6 3.05 -9.87 24.21
N TYR A 7 2.54 -8.91 23.44
CA TYR A 7 1.22 -9.04 22.87
C TYR A 7 1.29 -10.09 21.76
N SER A 8 0.61 -11.21 21.99
CA SER A 8 0.42 -12.24 20.97
C SER A 8 -0.26 -11.63 19.73
N THR A 9 0.09 -12.14 18.56
CA THR A 9 -0.62 -11.82 17.32
C THR A 9 -2.12 -12.10 17.50
N MET A 10 -2.95 -11.15 17.11
CA MET A 10 -4.40 -11.29 17.17
C MET A 10 -4.93 -11.59 15.76
N PRO A 11 -5.60 -12.74 15.55
CA PRO A 11 -6.20 -13.04 14.25
C PRO A 11 -7.37 -12.10 13.95
N ILE A 12 -7.46 -11.65 12.71
CA ILE A 12 -8.63 -10.95 12.18
C ILE A 12 -9.33 -11.85 11.16
N PHE A 13 -10.64 -12.04 11.34
CA PHE A 13 -11.46 -12.74 10.35
C PHE A 13 -11.84 -11.78 9.22
N ALA A 14 -11.49 -12.14 7.98
CA ALA A 14 -11.94 -11.39 6.80
C ALA A 14 -13.27 -11.97 6.31
N LEU A 15 -14.33 -11.17 6.40
CA LEU A 15 -15.68 -11.51 5.96
C LEU A 15 -16.03 -10.66 4.74
N GLU A 16 -16.88 -11.18 3.87
CA GLU A 16 -17.41 -10.48 2.71
C GLU A 16 -18.94 -10.53 2.75
N LEU A 17 -19.55 -9.39 2.53
CA LEU A 17 -20.99 -9.23 2.44
C LEU A 17 -21.35 -8.99 0.97
N ASP A 18 -22.25 -9.79 0.42
CA ASP A 18 -22.72 -9.63 -0.95
C ASP A 18 -23.90 -8.63 -1.06
N ARG A 19 -24.40 -8.38 -2.28
CA ARG A 19 -25.51 -7.47 -2.54
C ARG A 19 -26.84 -7.97 -1.96
N ASP A 20 -26.98 -9.29 -1.78
CA ASP A 20 -28.16 -9.94 -1.23
C ASP A 20 -28.08 -10.04 0.30
N GLY A 21 -27.04 -9.45 0.91
CA GLY A 21 -26.86 -9.43 2.36
C GLY A 21 -26.33 -10.74 2.95
N HIS A 22 -25.81 -11.66 2.13
CA HIS A 22 -25.23 -12.89 2.63
C HIS A 22 -23.77 -12.66 3.05
N LEU A 23 -23.45 -13.10 4.26
CA LEU A 23 -22.11 -13.02 4.83
C LEU A 23 -21.36 -14.32 4.58
N SER A 24 -20.17 -14.21 4.04
CA SER A 24 -19.27 -15.34 3.80
C SER A 24 -17.86 -15.04 4.30
N LYS A 25 -17.11 -16.09 4.67
CA LYS A 25 -15.66 -15.94 4.88
C LYS A 25 -15.03 -15.72 3.52
N LYS A 26 -14.13 -14.76 3.45
CA LYS A 26 -13.45 -14.42 2.20
C LYS A 26 -12.54 -15.59 1.75
N THR A 27 -13.07 -16.45 0.89
CA THR A 27 -12.45 -17.73 0.50
C THR A 27 -11.29 -17.57 -0.47
N MET A 28 -11.25 -16.48 -1.23
CA MET A 28 -10.20 -16.24 -2.22
C MET A 28 -8.86 -15.79 -1.61
N LYS A 29 -8.87 -15.29 -0.42
CA LYS A 29 -7.69 -15.20 0.42
C LYS A 29 -7.68 -16.47 1.25
N LEU A 30 -7.05 -17.52 0.73
CA LEU A 30 -6.67 -18.66 1.54
C LEU A 30 -6.07 -18.10 2.82
N ALA A 31 -6.95 -17.97 3.80
CA ALA A 31 -6.77 -17.51 5.15
C ALA A 31 -5.42 -16.79 5.42
N ARG A 32 -5.19 -15.60 4.84
CA ARG A 32 -4.47 -14.62 5.62
C ARG A 32 -5.45 -14.19 6.70
N GLU A 33 -5.38 -14.84 7.81
CA GLU A 33 -5.73 -14.18 9.05
C GLU A 33 -4.81 -12.96 9.08
N GLU A 34 -5.36 -11.78 8.79
CA GLU A 34 -4.61 -10.56 8.98
C GLU A 34 -4.27 -10.56 10.48
N GLN A 35 -3.00 -10.69 10.80
CA GLN A 35 -2.57 -10.70 12.17
C GLN A 35 -2.30 -9.27 12.59
N LEU A 36 -2.95 -8.84 13.66
CA LEU A 36 -2.63 -7.57 14.29
C LEU A 36 -1.60 -7.81 15.39
N THR A 37 -0.52 -7.05 15.37
CA THR A 37 0.55 -7.14 16.37
C THR A 37 0.69 -5.82 17.11
N ASN A 38 0.92 -5.89 18.44
CA ASN A 38 1.19 -4.72 19.26
C ASN A 38 0.14 -3.60 19.09
N THR A 39 -1.15 -3.94 19.15
CA THR A 39 -2.21 -2.95 19.01
C THR A 39 -2.66 -2.39 20.36
N LEU A 40 -3.07 -1.12 20.37
CA LEU A 40 -3.69 -0.52 21.56
C LEU A 40 -4.96 -1.28 21.97
N LEU A 41 -5.69 -1.86 21.01
CA LEU A 41 -6.90 -2.63 21.28
C LEU A 41 -6.61 -3.85 22.18
N GLN A 42 -5.54 -4.59 21.87
CA GLN A 42 -5.13 -5.76 22.67
C GLN A 42 -4.73 -5.37 24.10
N GLY A 43 -4.07 -4.22 24.26
CA GLY A 43 -3.69 -3.70 25.57
C GLY A 43 -4.89 -3.40 26.48
N PHE A 44 -6.01 -2.92 25.91
CA PHE A 44 -7.22 -2.63 26.68
C PHE A 44 -8.20 -3.79 26.81
N TYR A 45 -8.26 -4.65 25.81
CA TYR A 45 -9.23 -5.72 25.71
C TYR A 45 -8.53 -7.03 25.30
N PRO A 46 -7.76 -7.64 26.21
CA PRO A 46 -7.11 -8.92 25.95
C PRO A 46 -8.15 -9.98 25.53
N GLY A 47 -7.86 -10.69 24.44
CA GLY A 47 -8.74 -11.74 23.92
C GLY A 47 -9.96 -11.24 23.14
N ILE A 48 -10.03 -9.96 22.79
CA ILE A 48 -11.06 -9.45 21.86
C ILE A 48 -10.89 -10.09 20.49
N ARG A 49 -11.98 -10.53 19.88
CA ARG A 49 -11.98 -10.97 18.47
C ARG A 49 -12.44 -9.83 17.58
N VAL A 50 -11.73 -9.67 16.47
CA VAL A 50 -12.01 -8.64 15.48
C VAL A 50 -12.28 -9.32 14.15
N ALA A 51 -13.26 -8.80 13.42
CA ALA A 51 -13.53 -9.16 12.04
C ALA A 51 -13.42 -7.92 11.16
N THR A 52 -12.95 -8.09 9.93
CA THR A 52 -13.17 -7.10 8.87
C THR A 52 -14.36 -7.56 8.05
N VAL A 53 -15.21 -6.62 7.68
CA VAL A 53 -16.37 -6.85 6.83
C VAL A 53 -16.19 -6.01 5.57
N ASP A 54 -16.03 -6.67 4.44
CA ASP A 54 -15.96 -6.03 3.14
C ASP A 54 -17.39 -5.94 2.57
N VAL A 55 -17.82 -4.74 2.21
CA VAL A 55 -19.12 -4.48 1.58
C VAL A 55 -18.94 -4.14 0.12
N PRO A 56 -19.95 -4.36 -0.75
CA PRO A 56 -19.88 -4.00 -2.16
C PRO A 56 -19.56 -2.53 -2.35
N THR A 57 -18.52 -2.22 -3.15
CA THR A 57 -18.11 -0.84 -3.48
C THR A 57 -18.79 -0.32 -4.74
N GLU A 58 -19.39 -1.19 -5.51
CA GLU A 58 -20.15 -0.88 -6.71
C GLU A 58 -21.44 -0.12 -6.36
N PRO A 59 -22.00 0.66 -7.29
CA PRO A 59 -23.30 1.26 -7.08
C PRO A 59 -24.36 0.22 -6.75
N LEU A 60 -25.11 0.44 -5.68
CA LEU A 60 -26.25 -0.36 -5.25
C LEU A 60 -27.52 0.44 -5.52
N ASP A 61 -28.59 -0.26 -5.85
CA ASP A 61 -29.92 0.37 -5.83
C ASP A 61 -30.41 0.55 -4.39
N ALA A 62 -31.56 1.21 -4.22
CA ALA A 62 -32.10 1.52 -2.89
C ALA A 62 -32.48 0.25 -2.09
N CYS A 63 -32.89 -0.81 -2.77
CA CYS A 63 -33.27 -2.08 -2.15
C CYS A 63 -32.02 -2.85 -1.70
N GLU A 64 -31.05 -3.02 -2.58
CA GLU A 64 -29.75 -3.61 -2.28
C GLU A 64 -29.04 -2.88 -1.13
N GLN A 65 -29.06 -1.56 -1.15
CA GLN A 65 -28.47 -0.76 -0.07
C GLN A 65 -29.15 -1.04 1.28
N ALA A 66 -30.49 -1.09 1.32
CA ALA A 66 -31.23 -1.39 2.55
C ALA A 66 -30.94 -2.80 3.06
N ILE A 67 -30.80 -3.79 2.18
CA ILE A 67 -30.46 -5.17 2.53
C ILE A 67 -29.06 -5.21 3.16
N VAL A 68 -28.06 -4.59 2.53
CA VAL A 68 -26.67 -4.56 3.03
C VAL A 68 -26.60 -3.79 4.37
N GLU A 69 -27.28 -2.66 4.52
CA GLU A 69 -27.37 -1.92 5.79
C GLU A 69 -28.00 -2.78 6.89
N GLN A 70 -29.04 -3.52 6.59
CA GLN A 70 -29.68 -4.43 7.54
C GLN A 70 -28.73 -5.58 7.94
N ALA A 71 -28.02 -6.17 6.98
CA ALA A 71 -27.08 -7.25 7.24
C ALA A 71 -25.91 -6.77 8.12
N LEU A 72 -25.42 -5.52 7.94
CA LEU A 72 -24.40 -4.91 8.79
C LEU A 72 -24.84 -4.72 10.25
N THR A 73 -26.15 -4.71 10.54
CA THR A 73 -26.64 -4.64 11.92
C THR A 73 -26.54 -5.97 12.66
N ARG A 74 -26.37 -7.09 11.95
CA ARG A 74 -26.39 -8.46 12.49
C ARG A 74 -25.32 -9.33 11.89
N VAL A 75 -24.07 -8.90 11.99
CA VAL A 75 -22.94 -9.71 11.54
C VAL A 75 -22.78 -10.89 12.49
N GLU A 76 -23.06 -12.10 12.01
CA GLU A 76 -22.88 -13.34 12.78
C GLU A 76 -22.03 -14.31 11.96
N PHE A 77 -20.94 -14.78 12.54
CA PHE A 77 -20.04 -15.71 11.90
C PHE A 77 -19.49 -16.70 12.93
N ASP A 78 -19.50 -17.98 12.57
CA ASP A 78 -19.03 -19.09 13.43
C ASP A 78 -19.67 -19.11 14.84
N GLY A 79 -20.98 -18.81 14.90
CA GLY A 79 -21.75 -18.74 16.14
C GLY A 79 -21.45 -17.52 17.03
N ILE A 80 -20.63 -16.59 16.57
CA ILE A 80 -20.26 -15.36 17.27
C ILE A 80 -20.94 -14.17 16.60
N ARG A 81 -21.55 -13.32 17.42
CA ARG A 81 -22.11 -12.05 16.95
C ARG A 81 -21.07 -10.94 17.04
N TYR A 82 -20.97 -10.17 15.95
CA TYR A 82 -20.10 -9.03 15.83
C TYR A 82 -20.91 -7.76 15.63
N SER A 83 -20.49 -6.69 16.28
CA SER A 83 -21.05 -5.35 16.08
C SER A 83 -20.07 -4.50 15.29
N LEU A 84 -20.58 -3.81 14.27
CA LEU A 84 -19.80 -2.84 13.50
C LEU A 84 -19.32 -1.72 14.43
N VAL A 85 -18.03 -1.39 14.39
CA VAL A 85 -17.45 -0.41 15.32
C VAL A 85 -16.65 0.68 14.65
N GLY A 86 -16.16 0.48 13.44
CA GLY A 86 -15.34 1.50 12.82
C GLY A 86 -14.77 1.09 11.46
N ALA A 87 -13.88 1.93 10.97
CA ALA A 87 -13.18 1.71 9.72
C ALA A 87 -11.70 2.05 9.86
N SER A 88 -10.88 1.51 8.96
CA SER A 88 -9.54 1.99 8.67
C SER A 88 -9.60 3.00 7.52
N GLY A 89 -8.44 3.51 7.06
CA GLY A 89 -8.34 4.28 5.83
C GLY A 89 -8.91 3.55 4.59
N SER A 90 -9.10 2.22 4.67
CA SER A 90 -9.72 1.39 3.62
C SER A 90 -11.25 1.44 3.58
N ALA A 91 -11.93 2.22 4.41
CA ALA A 91 -13.40 2.37 4.34
C ALA A 91 -13.89 2.79 2.95
N LYS A 92 -13.12 3.60 2.24
CA LYS A 92 -13.40 3.96 0.83
C LYS A 92 -13.41 2.74 -0.11
N LYS A 93 -12.71 1.68 0.28
CA LYS A 93 -12.69 0.37 -0.41
C LYS A 93 -13.77 -0.59 0.12
N GLY A 94 -14.68 -0.10 0.94
CA GLY A 94 -15.77 -0.89 1.53
C GLY A 94 -15.35 -1.78 2.69
N LYS A 95 -14.17 -1.59 3.29
CA LYS A 95 -13.66 -2.44 4.39
C LYS A 95 -13.89 -1.79 5.75
N PHE A 96 -14.61 -2.49 6.63
CA PHE A 96 -14.98 -2.03 7.96
C PHE A 96 -14.57 -3.03 9.03
N TYR A 97 -14.48 -2.56 10.28
CA TYR A 97 -14.17 -3.38 11.44
C TYR A 97 -15.42 -3.69 12.26
N ALA A 98 -15.55 -4.94 12.67
CA ALA A 98 -16.53 -5.41 13.62
C ALA A 98 -15.83 -6.16 14.77
N VAL A 99 -16.38 -6.06 15.97
CA VAL A 99 -15.86 -6.74 17.16
C VAL A 99 -16.98 -7.56 17.80
N GLU A 100 -16.61 -8.57 18.62
CA GLU A 100 -17.61 -9.33 19.38
C GLU A 100 -18.56 -8.37 20.11
N THR A 101 -19.87 -8.58 19.97
CA THR A 101 -20.93 -7.71 20.52
C THR A 101 -20.81 -7.46 22.02
N LYS A 102 -20.21 -8.39 22.77
CA LYS A 102 -19.98 -8.19 24.22
C LYS A 102 -19.07 -6.98 24.55
N TYR A 103 -18.27 -6.51 23.58
CA TYR A 103 -17.41 -5.33 23.75
C TYR A 103 -18.03 -4.03 23.22
N GLU A 104 -19.15 -4.11 22.51
CA GLU A 104 -19.80 -2.97 21.86
C GLU A 104 -20.03 -1.80 22.82
N LYS A 105 -20.64 -2.08 23.98
CA LYS A 105 -20.95 -1.03 24.96
C LYS A 105 -19.69 -0.31 25.45
N ARG A 106 -18.62 -1.05 25.76
CA ARG A 106 -17.34 -0.46 26.24
C ARG A 106 -16.68 0.40 25.19
N LEU A 107 -16.74 -0.03 23.92
CA LEU A 107 -16.20 0.75 22.81
C LEU A 107 -17.08 1.97 22.50
N ALA A 108 -18.40 1.84 22.57
CA ALA A 108 -19.32 2.96 22.44
C ALA A 108 -19.07 4.04 23.50
N GLU A 109 -18.86 3.64 24.75
CA GLU A 109 -18.49 4.56 25.84
C GLU A 109 -17.16 5.26 25.55
N ARG A 110 -16.13 4.53 25.06
CA ARG A 110 -14.82 5.10 24.68
C ARG A 110 -14.96 6.17 23.60
N PHE A 111 -15.82 5.94 22.62
CA PHE A 111 -16.10 6.93 21.55
C PHE A 111 -17.25 7.88 21.89
N ARG A 112 -17.69 7.93 23.16
CA ARG A 112 -18.78 8.79 23.64
C ARG A 112 -20.06 8.65 22.83
N PHE A 113 -20.39 7.43 22.43
CA PHE A 113 -21.56 7.10 21.63
C PHE A 113 -21.65 7.88 20.31
N SER A 114 -20.51 8.30 19.73
CA SER A 114 -20.45 8.98 18.45
C SER A 114 -20.06 7.99 17.34
N PRO A 115 -20.95 7.66 16.40
CA PRO A 115 -20.66 6.78 15.26
C PRO A 115 -19.55 7.32 14.38
N GLN A 116 -19.52 8.62 14.13
CA GLN A 116 -18.47 9.27 13.34
C GLN A 116 -17.12 9.15 14.02
N ALA A 117 -17.06 9.35 15.35
CA ALA A 117 -15.82 9.19 16.10
C ALA A 117 -15.36 7.73 16.08
N ALA A 118 -16.26 6.77 16.23
CA ALA A 118 -15.95 5.36 16.13
C ALA A 118 -15.42 5.03 14.73
N MET A 119 -16.16 5.40 13.68
CA MET A 119 -15.82 5.13 12.29
C MET A 119 -14.47 5.73 11.89
N THR A 120 -14.14 6.92 12.38
CA THR A 120 -12.90 7.63 12.04
C THR A 120 -11.70 7.19 12.88
N TYR A 121 -11.90 6.89 14.16
CA TYR A 121 -10.78 6.75 15.11
C TYR A 121 -10.58 5.32 15.63
N PHE A 122 -11.46 4.37 15.32
CA PHE A 122 -11.24 2.97 15.69
C PHE A 122 -9.95 2.41 15.08
N GLY A 123 -9.61 2.84 13.87
CA GLY A 123 -8.36 2.49 13.20
C GLY A 123 -7.10 2.80 14.03
N ILE A 124 -7.15 3.79 14.95
CA ILE A 124 -6.03 4.06 15.87
C ILE A 124 -5.80 2.90 16.84
N LEU A 125 -6.89 2.27 17.31
CA LEU A 125 -6.81 1.14 18.25
C LEU A 125 -6.29 -0.14 17.60
N VAL A 126 -6.63 -0.39 16.35
CA VAL A 126 -6.24 -1.61 15.61
C VAL A 126 -4.98 -1.43 14.75
N SER A 127 -4.39 -0.25 14.71
CA SER A 127 -3.12 -0.04 14.01
C SER A 127 -2.01 -0.85 14.68
N SER A 128 -1.38 -1.77 13.94
CA SER A 128 -0.20 -2.49 14.41
C SER A 128 0.94 -1.52 14.66
N CYS A 129 1.63 -1.68 15.78
CA CYS A 129 2.82 -0.92 16.13
C CYS A 129 4.06 -1.81 16.01
N LYS A 130 5.19 -1.22 15.60
CA LYS A 130 6.48 -1.92 15.56
C LYS A 130 6.92 -2.30 16.96
N VAL A 131 6.64 -1.44 17.92
CA VAL A 131 6.89 -1.67 19.34
C VAL A 131 5.81 -0.98 20.15
N MET A 132 5.47 -1.55 21.30
CA MET A 132 4.56 -0.94 22.27
C MET A 132 5.06 -1.22 23.70
N ILE A 133 4.94 -0.22 24.56
CA ILE A 133 5.26 -0.34 26.00
C ILE A 133 4.10 0.21 26.82
N GLU A 134 3.90 -0.35 28.00
CA GLU A 134 3.06 0.22 29.03
C GLU A 134 3.91 1.08 29.99
N VAL A 135 3.43 2.28 30.27
CA VAL A 135 4.03 3.21 31.22
C VAL A 135 3.04 3.37 32.37
N PRO A 136 3.23 2.67 33.51
CA PRO A 136 2.19 2.54 34.54
C PRO A 136 1.89 3.84 35.30
N ASP A 137 2.84 4.74 35.42
CA ASP A 137 2.69 6.01 36.18
C ASP A 137 3.09 7.22 35.32
N CYS A 138 2.61 7.23 34.08
CA CYS A 138 2.91 8.28 33.11
C CYS A 138 2.20 9.59 33.51
N ARG A 139 2.96 10.69 33.50
CA ARG A 139 2.47 12.06 33.70
C ARG A 139 2.12 12.63 32.33
N LEU A 140 0.84 12.88 32.08
CA LEU A 140 0.36 13.33 30.78
C LEU A 140 -0.43 14.64 30.92
N LEU A 141 -0.14 15.60 30.04
CA LEU A 141 -0.88 16.85 29.93
C LEU A 141 -1.63 16.93 28.61
N VAL A 142 -2.92 17.23 28.67
CA VAL A 142 -3.73 17.59 27.50
C VAL A 142 -3.94 19.11 27.54
N VAL A 143 -3.23 19.83 26.67
CA VAL A 143 -3.23 21.29 26.62
C VAL A 143 -4.26 21.83 25.64
N GLU A 144 -4.81 23.00 25.90
CA GLU A 144 -5.70 23.68 24.94
C GLU A 144 -4.99 23.94 23.60
N ASP A 145 -5.75 23.86 22.53
CA ASP A 145 -5.26 24.10 21.18
C ASP A 145 -4.81 25.55 20.99
N ARG A 146 -3.87 25.79 20.10
CA ARG A 146 -3.52 27.13 19.63
C ARG A 146 -4.67 27.71 18.81
N GLN A 147 -4.78 29.02 18.74
CA GLN A 147 -5.86 29.70 18.00
C GLN A 147 -5.72 29.53 16.48
N LEU A 148 -4.47 29.44 15.98
CA LEU A 148 -4.15 29.38 14.55
C LEU A 148 -3.36 28.14 14.21
N GLY A 149 -3.49 27.70 12.97
CA GLY A 149 -2.78 26.54 12.43
C GLY A 149 -3.42 25.20 12.76
N THR A 150 -2.77 24.10 12.32
CA THR A 150 -3.20 22.75 12.68
C THR A 150 -2.63 22.34 14.02
N ASN A 151 -3.50 21.88 14.91
CA ASN A 151 -3.10 21.34 16.22
C ASN A 151 -3.23 19.82 16.27
N ASP A 152 -3.85 19.23 15.27
CA ASP A 152 -4.10 17.78 15.23
C ASP A 152 -2.79 17.00 15.02
N CYS A 153 -2.71 15.86 15.68
CA CYS A 153 -1.61 14.90 15.50
C CYS A 153 -0.22 15.44 15.89
N ARG A 154 -0.15 16.38 16.81
CA ARG A 154 1.09 16.87 17.42
C ARG A 154 1.19 16.43 18.87
N GLY A 155 2.41 16.48 19.43
CA GLY A 155 2.67 16.21 20.82
C GLY A 155 4.15 16.31 21.16
N TRP A 156 4.44 16.19 22.43
CA TRP A 156 5.81 16.11 22.96
C TRP A 156 5.93 14.89 23.87
N ILE A 157 7.07 14.26 23.82
CA ILE A 157 7.43 13.09 24.63
C ILE A 157 8.78 13.36 25.31
N SER A 158 8.93 13.01 26.59
CA SER A 158 10.21 13.19 27.30
C SER A 158 11.30 12.33 26.65
N HIS A 159 12.54 12.83 26.70
CA HIS A 159 13.70 12.15 26.10
C HIS A 159 13.92 10.77 26.74
N SER A 160 13.75 10.67 28.05
CA SER A 160 13.86 9.39 28.78
C SER A 160 12.83 8.35 28.32
N LEU A 161 11.56 8.75 28.13
CA LEU A 161 10.51 7.86 27.60
C LEU A 161 10.79 7.48 26.15
N PHE A 162 11.21 8.46 25.31
CA PHE A 162 11.59 8.21 23.94
C PHE A 162 12.74 7.20 23.83
N LYS A 163 13.80 7.35 24.62
CA LYS A 163 14.92 6.39 24.63
C LYS A 163 14.48 4.97 24.98
N ARG A 164 13.56 4.82 25.92
CA ARG A 164 13.02 3.49 26.28
C ARG A 164 12.30 2.85 25.09
N LEU A 165 11.49 3.61 24.36
CA LEU A 165 10.81 3.13 23.14
C LEU A 165 11.82 2.77 22.04
N GLN A 166 12.84 3.63 21.84
CA GLN A 166 13.87 3.41 20.83
C GLN A 166 14.71 2.18 21.13
N ALA A 167 15.07 1.96 22.39
CA ALA A 167 15.82 0.77 22.84
C ALA A 167 15.01 -0.51 22.56
N LYS A 168 13.73 -0.51 22.91
CA LYS A 168 12.86 -1.67 22.64
C LYS A 168 12.69 -1.92 21.15
N HIS A 169 12.50 -0.88 20.34
CA HIS A 169 12.44 -1.00 18.89
C HIS A 169 13.72 -1.59 18.31
N ARG A 170 14.89 -1.16 18.80
CA ARG A 170 16.18 -1.72 18.42
C ARG A 170 16.29 -3.22 18.76
N GLU A 171 15.91 -3.62 19.97
CA GLU A 171 15.89 -5.03 20.40
C GLU A 171 15.04 -5.89 19.44
N ASP A 172 13.82 -5.43 19.11
CA ASP A 172 12.92 -6.17 18.22
C ASP A 172 13.49 -6.29 16.79
N LEU A 173 14.10 -5.23 16.26
CA LEU A 173 14.75 -5.25 14.94
C LEU A 173 15.98 -6.18 14.91
N VAL A 174 16.81 -6.19 15.97
CA VAL A 174 17.96 -7.09 16.10
C VAL A 174 17.48 -8.53 16.14
N ALA A 175 16.43 -8.83 16.92
CA ALA A 175 15.87 -10.18 17.00
C ALA A 175 15.35 -10.67 15.62
N GLN A 176 14.64 -9.81 14.87
CA GLN A 176 14.18 -10.13 13.51
C GLN A 176 15.34 -10.38 12.55
N GLU A 177 16.39 -9.55 12.61
CA GLU A 177 17.57 -9.73 11.75
C GLU A 177 18.34 -11.01 12.10
N MET A 178 18.44 -11.33 13.38
CA MET A 178 19.02 -12.60 13.82
C MET A 178 18.26 -13.80 13.26
N GLN A 179 16.92 -13.78 13.31
CA GLN A 179 16.10 -14.85 12.73
C GLN A 179 16.35 -15.01 11.22
N LYS A 180 16.49 -13.90 10.47
CA LYS A 180 16.85 -13.93 9.04
C LYS A 180 18.23 -14.55 8.81
N LEU A 181 19.22 -14.16 9.61
CA LEU A 181 20.58 -14.70 9.50
C LEU A 181 20.62 -16.20 9.82
N LEU A 182 19.83 -16.65 10.81
CA LEU A 182 19.69 -18.06 11.16
C LEU A 182 18.98 -18.86 10.05
N ALA A 183 17.92 -18.34 9.47
CA ALA A 183 17.20 -18.97 8.38
C ALA A 183 18.11 -19.17 7.15
N ASN A 184 18.96 -18.19 6.84
CA ASN A 184 19.93 -18.28 5.74
C ASN A 184 21.04 -19.32 6.00
N ARG A 185 21.38 -19.62 7.26
CA ARG A 185 22.38 -20.67 7.62
C ARG A 185 21.86 -22.09 7.40
N LYS A 186 20.56 -22.35 7.51
CA LYS A 186 19.96 -23.66 7.27
C LYS A 186 20.10 -24.19 5.83
N HIS A 187 20.68 -23.41 4.93
CA HIS A 187 20.96 -23.80 3.55
C HIS A 187 22.37 -24.37 3.31
N CYS A 188 23.15 -24.58 4.35
CA CYS A 188 24.42 -25.31 4.19
C CYS A 188 24.13 -26.83 4.11
N PRO A 189 24.46 -27.49 2.98
CA PRO A 189 24.20 -28.93 2.84
C PRO A 189 25.16 -29.72 3.74
N GLY A 190 24.62 -30.35 4.74
CA GLY A 190 25.35 -31.43 5.42
C GLY A 190 25.33 -31.54 6.93
N GLU A 191 24.55 -30.76 7.71
CA GLU A 191 24.61 -30.91 9.16
C GLU A 191 23.24 -30.87 9.87
N HIS A 192 23.14 -31.76 10.83
CA HIS A 192 22.06 -32.15 11.72
C HIS A 192 21.11 -31.04 12.26
N GLU A 193 19.86 -31.44 12.47
CA GLU A 193 18.73 -30.64 13.00
C GLU A 193 18.93 -30.08 14.45
N ASP A 194 19.99 -30.42 15.15
CA ASP A 194 20.25 -30.07 16.56
C ASP A 194 21.42 -29.08 16.79
N CYS A 195 21.81 -28.31 15.80
CA CYS A 195 22.88 -27.32 16.00
C CYS A 195 22.40 -26.13 16.83
N GLN A 196 22.31 -26.28 18.15
CA GLN A 196 22.22 -25.16 19.08
C GLN A 196 23.51 -24.35 18.95
N LEU A 197 23.38 -23.09 18.51
CA LEU A 197 24.47 -22.14 18.50
C LEU A 197 25.14 -22.09 19.90
N ASN A 198 26.45 -22.19 19.95
CA ASN A 198 27.13 -21.90 21.19
C ASN A 198 27.02 -20.42 21.56
N ARG A 199 27.30 -20.05 22.82
CA ARG A 199 27.13 -18.67 23.31
C ARG A 199 27.97 -17.65 22.51
N GLU A 200 29.15 -18.03 22.03
CA GLU A 200 30.02 -17.15 21.24
C GLU A 200 29.49 -16.90 19.85
N GLU A 201 28.95 -17.92 19.18
CA GLU A 201 28.30 -17.79 17.87
C GLU A 201 27.03 -16.94 17.95
N GLN A 202 26.24 -17.13 19.01
CA GLN A 202 25.06 -16.33 19.26
C GLN A 202 25.41 -14.85 19.50
N ALA A 203 26.42 -14.58 20.33
CA ALA A 203 26.93 -13.22 20.57
C ALA A 203 27.49 -12.57 19.30
N THR A 204 28.21 -13.32 18.46
CA THR A 204 28.73 -12.83 17.18
C THR A 204 27.61 -12.49 16.20
N LEU A 205 26.55 -13.31 16.13
CA LEU A 205 25.40 -13.02 15.29
C LEU A 205 24.62 -11.80 15.80
N GLU A 206 24.46 -11.68 17.11
CA GLU A 206 23.79 -10.55 17.73
C GLU A 206 24.56 -9.25 17.49
N GLU A 207 25.88 -9.26 17.63
CA GLU A 207 26.75 -8.13 17.32
C GLU A 207 26.66 -7.73 15.83
N ARG A 208 26.68 -8.70 14.93
CA ARG A 208 26.54 -8.47 13.48
C ARG A 208 25.17 -7.91 13.12
N ALA A 209 24.10 -8.47 13.68
CA ALA A 209 22.75 -7.98 13.50
C ALA A 209 22.59 -6.57 14.08
N GLY A 210 23.09 -6.35 15.30
CA GLY A 210 23.10 -5.06 15.97
C GLY A 210 23.82 -3.99 15.18
N SER A 211 25.04 -4.27 14.72
CA SER A 211 25.81 -3.35 13.87
C SER A 211 25.09 -2.99 12.58
N LYS A 212 24.46 -3.96 11.91
CA LYS A 212 23.68 -3.72 10.71
C LYS A 212 22.46 -2.82 10.99
N ILE A 213 21.74 -3.08 12.06
CA ILE A 213 20.56 -2.29 12.46
C ILE A 213 20.97 -0.88 12.86
N ASP A 214 22.01 -0.72 13.69
CA ASP A 214 22.49 0.60 14.12
C ASP A 214 22.96 1.45 12.93
N HIS A 215 23.63 0.82 11.97
CA HIS A 215 24.14 1.53 10.79
C HIS A 215 23.05 1.87 9.75
N LYS A 216 22.13 0.95 9.46
CA LYS A 216 21.13 1.13 8.39
C LYS A 216 19.83 1.79 8.86
N VAL A 217 19.36 1.44 10.05
CA VAL A 217 18.01 1.82 10.51
C VAL A 217 18.04 2.96 11.52
N LEU A 218 18.96 2.94 12.48
CA LEU A 218 18.98 3.89 13.60
C LEU A 218 20.01 5.02 13.45
N ARG A 219 20.74 5.05 12.33
CA ARG A 219 21.74 6.08 12.09
C ARG A 219 21.10 7.48 12.02
N GLY A 220 21.40 8.30 13.03
CA GLY A 220 20.86 9.64 13.21
C GLY A 220 19.51 9.69 13.94
N HIS A 221 19.06 10.90 14.21
CA HIS A 221 17.78 11.13 14.88
C HIS A 221 16.65 10.90 13.87
N ARG A 222 15.91 9.81 14.03
CA ARG A 222 14.74 9.52 13.21
C ARG A 222 13.49 10.09 13.84
N PHE A 223 12.54 10.44 13.01
CA PHE A 223 11.24 10.94 13.38
C PHE A 223 10.23 9.79 13.45
N TYR A 224 9.37 9.76 14.45
CA TYR A 224 8.51 8.63 14.74
C TYR A 224 7.04 9.03 14.76
N GLN A 225 6.20 8.17 14.19
CA GLN A 225 4.76 8.23 14.35
C GLN A 225 4.35 7.38 15.55
N PHE A 226 3.62 7.98 16.49
CA PHE A 226 3.18 7.32 17.72
C PHE A 226 1.69 6.96 17.69
N ARG A 227 1.37 5.93 18.45
CA ARG A 227 0.03 5.61 18.94
C ARG A 227 0.06 5.62 20.45
N LEU A 228 -0.94 6.25 21.04
CA LEU A 228 -1.01 6.41 22.47
C LEU A 228 -2.43 6.22 22.97
N ALA A 229 -2.56 5.54 24.11
CA ALA A 229 -3.86 5.39 24.76
C ALA A 229 -3.77 5.43 26.27
N PHE A 230 -4.71 6.16 26.88
CA PHE A 230 -4.79 6.38 28.33
C PHE A 230 -6.25 6.60 28.71
N ASP A 231 -6.66 6.11 29.88
CA ASP A 231 -8.05 6.16 30.33
C ASP A 231 -9.01 5.69 29.21
N LYS A 232 -9.98 6.55 28.83
CA LYS A 232 -10.91 6.31 27.70
C LYS A 232 -10.51 7.07 26.44
N ALA A 233 -9.32 7.66 26.40
CA ALA A 233 -8.82 8.47 25.30
C ALA A 233 -7.69 7.79 24.54
N GLN A 234 -7.46 8.23 23.33
CA GLN A 234 -6.36 7.78 22.48
C GLN A 234 -5.84 8.93 21.64
N ALA A 235 -4.58 8.85 21.23
CA ALA A 235 -3.96 9.82 20.35
C ALA A 235 -3.09 9.15 19.29
N LYS A 236 -2.93 9.83 18.18
CA LYS A 236 -1.94 9.51 17.15
C LYS A 236 -1.19 10.79 16.80
N GLY A 237 0.00 10.66 16.29
CA GLY A 237 0.73 11.82 15.77
C GLY A 237 2.22 11.61 15.77
N SER A 238 2.92 12.64 15.30
CA SER A 238 4.38 12.73 15.33
C SER A 238 4.79 13.61 16.50
N PHE A 239 5.46 13.01 17.48
CA PHE A 239 5.77 13.74 18.72
C PHE A 239 7.21 14.23 18.68
N LYS A 240 7.39 15.47 19.12
CA LYS A 240 8.71 16.06 19.38
C LYS A 240 9.29 15.56 20.68
N ILE A 241 10.60 15.45 20.71
CA ILE A 241 11.32 15.06 21.91
C ILE A 241 11.49 16.29 22.80
N MET A 242 11.07 16.17 24.03
CA MET A 242 11.17 17.21 25.07
C MET A 242 12.35 16.88 25.98
N ALA A 243 13.20 17.86 26.27
CA ALA A 243 14.28 17.68 27.23
C ALA A 243 13.74 17.24 28.60
N ASP A 244 14.45 16.36 29.30
CA ASP A 244 13.98 15.81 30.58
C ASP A 244 13.85 16.91 31.66
N GLU A 245 14.69 17.94 31.63
CA GLU A 245 14.58 19.10 32.54
C GLU A 245 13.25 19.86 32.35
N LEU A 246 12.80 20.00 31.11
CA LEU A 246 11.50 20.60 30.80
C LEU A 246 10.35 19.65 31.20
N ALA A 247 10.52 18.36 30.99
CA ALA A 247 9.55 17.33 31.38
C ALA A 247 9.34 17.33 32.91
N GLU A 248 10.42 17.45 33.69
CA GLU A 248 10.36 17.56 35.15
C GLU A 248 9.73 18.87 35.62
N LYS A 249 10.11 20.01 35.01
CA LYS A 249 9.53 21.31 35.32
C LYS A 249 8.02 21.36 35.06
N LEU A 250 7.56 20.67 34.03
CA LEU A 250 6.15 20.59 33.65
C LEU A 250 5.41 19.44 34.33
N GLU A 251 6.12 18.59 35.07
CA GLU A 251 5.60 17.34 35.61
C GLU A 251 4.88 16.48 34.53
N ALA A 252 5.49 16.38 33.35
CA ALA A 252 4.87 15.74 32.20
C ALA A 252 5.86 14.91 31.39
N ASP A 253 5.58 13.62 31.21
CA ASP A 253 6.31 12.74 30.31
C ASP A 253 5.78 12.84 28.87
N VAL A 254 4.48 13.21 28.72
CA VAL A 254 3.81 13.41 27.45
C VAL A 254 2.92 14.65 27.49
N ILE A 255 2.97 15.47 26.44
CA ILE A 255 2.09 16.64 26.27
C ILE A 255 1.38 16.52 24.93
N LEU A 256 0.06 16.63 24.93
CA LEU A 256 -0.78 16.53 23.74
C LEU A 256 -1.70 17.76 23.64
N PRO A 257 -1.83 18.40 22.46
CA PRO A 257 -2.93 19.32 22.21
C PRO A 257 -4.27 18.58 22.28
N LYS A 258 -5.31 19.28 22.67
CA LYS A 258 -6.67 18.74 22.85
C LYS A 258 -7.22 18.11 21.57
N SER A 259 -6.90 18.67 20.41
CA SER A 259 -7.29 18.14 19.11
C SER A 259 -6.57 16.85 18.71
N SER A 260 -5.39 16.57 19.25
CA SER A 260 -4.66 15.31 19.02
C SER A 260 -5.28 14.12 19.77
N VAL A 261 -6.13 14.37 20.77
CA VAL A 261 -6.76 13.33 21.60
C VAL A 261 -8.17 13.00 21.07
N LYS A 262 -8.45 11.72 20.84
CA LYS A 262 -9.68 11.23 20.20
C LYS A 262 -10.37 10.16 21.06
N PRO A 263 -11.63 10.35 21.49
CA PRO A 263 -12.36 11.60 21.51
C PRO A 263 -11.72 12.61 22.46
N ARG A 264 -12.04 13.91 22.31
CA ARG A 264 -11.44 14.98 23.13
C ARG A 264 -11.50 14.66 24.61
N TYR A 265 -10.36 14.69 25.28
CA TYR A 265 -10.24 14.38 26.69
C TYR A 265 -10.75 15.57 27.55
N GLN A 266 -11.52 15.25 28.60
CA GLN A 266 -12.10 16.21 29.54
C GLN A 266 -11.90 15.79 31.00
N GLY A 267 -11.18 14.69 31.22
CA GLY A 267 -10.84 14.19 32.54
C GLY A 267 -9.58 14.81 33.12
N GLY A 268 -9.19 14.32 34.30
CA GLY A 268 -8.00 14.78 34.99
C GLY A 268 -8.18 16.11 35.75
N VAL A 269 -7.07 16.63 36.29
CA VAL A 269 -7.06 17.86 37.06
C VAL A 269 -6.75 19.03 36.13
N LEU A 270 -7.61 20.05 36.13
CA LEU A 270 -7.36 21.27 35.35
C LEU A 270 -6.24 22.07 36.02
N ARG A 271 -5.22 22.41 35.25
CA ARG A 271 -4.06 23.22 35.67
C ARG A 271 -3.78 24.33 34.67
N THR A 272 -3.23 25.44 35.16
CA THR A 272 -2.63 26.46 34.30
C THR A 272 -1.15 26.18 34.20
N ILE A 273 -0.65 25.98 32.98
CA ILE A 273 0.76 25.71 32.68
C ILE A 273 1.39 27.01 32.22
N ARG A 274 2.49 27.40 32.86
CA ARG A 274 3.34 28.51 32.41
C ARG A 274 4.66 27.92 31.93
N SER A 275 4.95 28.03 30.66
CA SER A 275 6.16 27.48 30.08
C SER A 275 6.59 28.27 28.85
N ILE A 276 7.75 27.92 28.27
CA ILE A 276 8.21 28.41 26.96
C ILE A 276 7.18 28.18 25.83
N LEU A 277 6.21 27.28 26.05
CA LEU A 277 5.09 27.03 25.12
C LEU A 277 3.92 28.02 25.30
N GLY A 278 4.07 29.02 26.16
CA GLY A 278 3.06 29.99 26.56
C GLY A 278 2.16 29.51 27.70
N ASP A 279 1.39 30.44 28.29
CA ASP A 279 0.42 30.13 29.34
C ASP A 279 -0.80 29.42 28.74
N ARG A 280 -1.13 28.21 29.24
CA ARG A 280 -2.25 27.42 28.74
C ARG A 280 -2.99 26.71 29.84
N GLN A 281 -4.27 26.52 29.64
CA GLN A 281 -5.04 25.55 30.40
C GLN A 281 -4.71 24.12 29.95
N ALA A 282 -4.53 23.22 30.89
CA ALA A 282 -4.25 21.81 30.60
C ALA A 282 -5.00 20.89 31.57
N HIS A 283 -5.40 19.75 31.07
CA HIS A 283 -5.90 18.63 31.87
C HIS A 283 -4.76 17.66 32.19
N ALA A 284 -4.38 17.56 33.45
CA ALA A 284 -3.32 16.66 33.93
C ALA A 284 -3.91 15.28 34.22
N PHE A 285 -3.32 14.26 33.64
CA PHE A 285 -3.59 12.84 33.89
C PHE A 285 -2.33 12.17 34.44
N ARG A 286 -2.48 11.24 35.40
CA ARG A 286 -1.43 10.39 35.90
C ARG A 286 -1.94 8.97 36.01
N GLY A 287 -1.26 8.01 35.37
CA GLY A 287 -1.69 6.62 35.37
C GLY A 287 -1.05 5.81 34.26
N SER A 288 -1.58 4.61 34.03
CA SER A 288 -1.10 3.75 32.97
C SER A 288 -1.42 4.31 31.58
N VAL A 289 -0.39 4.39 30.75
CA VAL A 289 -0.45 4.84 29.35
C VAL A 289 0.21 3.79 28.47
N LEU A 290 -0.49 3.34 27.44
CA LEU A 290 0.10 2.56 26.37
C LEU A 290 0.69 3.49 25.32
N VAL A 291 1.96 3.29 24.97
CA VAL A 291 2.67 4.08 23.96
C VAL A 291 3.32 3.14 22.95
N GLY A 292 2.99 3.32 21.68
CA GLY A 292 3.54 2.53 20.59
C GLY A 292 4.15 3.36 19.47
N ILE A 293 5.18 2.84 18.82
CA ILE A 293 5.73 3.36 17.57
C ILE A 293 5.03 2.67 16.42
N ARG A 294 4.31 3.44 15.60
CA ARG A 294 3.64 2.92 14.40
C ARG A 294 4.59 2.94 13.20
N ASP A 295 5.27 4.05 12.97
CA ASP A 295 6.15 4.22 11.81
C ASP A 295 7.36 5.11 12.16
N VAL A 296 8.36 5.07 11.28
CA VAL A 296 9.64 5.78 11.41
C VAL A 296 9.92 6.50 10.11
N SER A 297 10.42 7.75 10.17
CA SER A 297 10.78 8.48 8.96
C SER A 297 11.89 7.78 8.19
N ARG A 298 11.80 7.86 6.89
CA ARG A 298 12.76 7.29 5.94
C ARG A 298 12.99 8.27 4.80
N ASP A 299 14.01 7.98 4.03
CA ASP A 299 14.28 8.70 2.82
C ASP A 299 13.20 8.34 1.80
N LEU A 300 12.48 9.34 1.32
CA LEU A 300 11.38 9.18 0.37
C LEU A 300 11.71 9.90 -0.92
N GLU A 301 11.31 9.32 -2.02
CA GLU A 301 11.37 9.94 -3.32
C GLU A 301 10.02 9.81 -4.00
N PHE A 302 9.49 10.93 -4.48
CA PHE A 302 8.21 10.99 -5.19
C PHE A 302 8.46 11.19 -6.67
N GLN A 303 7.65 10.58 -7.49
CA GLN A 303 7.64 10.89 -8.90
C GLN A 303 6.71 12.08 -9.17
N SER A 304 7.10 12.94 -10.11
CA SER A 304 6.24 14.01 -10.61
C SER A 304 4.92 13.47 -11.13
N SER A 305 3.86 14.25 -10.99
CA SER A 305 2.52 13.90 -11.48
C SER A 305 2.01 14.96 -12.47
N TYR A 306 1.07 14.57 -13.32
CA TYR A 306 0.40 15.52 -14.20
C TYR A 306 -0.32 16.63 -13.41
N THR A 307 -0.81 16.32 -12.19
CA THR A 307 -1.45 17.33 -11.33
C THR A 307 -0.49 18.40 -10.82
N LEU A 308 0.82 18.12 -10.80
CA LEU A 308 1.84 19.11 -10.53
C LEU A 308 2.15 19.95 -11.78
N VAL A 309 2.35 19.28 -12.92
CA VAL A 309 2.73 19.93 -14.19
C VAL A 309 1.62 20.83 -14.74
N GLU A 310 0.35 20.51 -14.50
CA GLU A 310 -0.77 21.38 -14.90
C GLU A 310 -0.69 22.79 -14.28
N HIS A 311 0.02 22.92 -13.18
CA HIS A 311 0.21 24.19 -12.46
C HIS A 311 1.56 24.87 -12.77
N ALA A 312 2.44 24.23 -13.52
CA ALA A 312 3.69 24.82 -13.96
C ALA A 312 3.45 25.92 -15.01
N PRO A 313 4.20 27.03 -15.00
CA PRO A 313 4.13 28.03 -16.07
C PRO A 313 4.71 27.45 -17.37
N ASP A 314 4.31 28.01 -18.52
CA ASP A 314 4.67 27.48 -19.83
C ASP A 314 6.19 27.54 -20.07
N ASP A 315 6.87 28.59 -19.61
CA ASP A 315 8.31 28.73 -19.71
C ASP A 315 9.07 27.69 -18.85
N SER A 316 8.51 27.29 -17.70
CA SER A 316 9.05 26.17 -16.91
C SER A 316 8.89 24.83 -17.64
N ILE A 317 7.75 24.59 -18.28
CA ILE A 317 7.55 23.38 -19.07
C ILE A 317 8.59 23.30 -20.20
N GLU A 318 8.82 24.41 -20.93
CA GLU A 318 9.74 24.44 -22.06
C GLU A 318 11.22 24.35 -21.63
N LEU A 319 11.62 25.06 -20.58
CA LEU A 319 13.04 25.28 -20.25
C LEU A 319 13.53 24.44 -19.08
N GLU A 320 12.64 23.84 -18.28
CA GLU A 320 12.99 23.04 -17.11
C GLU A 320 12.50 21.59 -17.23
N ILE A 321 11.20 21.38 -17.53
CA ILE A 321 10.59 20.06 -17.55
C ILE A 321 10.98 19.25 -18.78
N LYS A 322 10.81 19.81 -20.00
CA LYS A 322 11.18 19.14 -21.27
C LYS A 322 12.66 18.74 -21.30
N PRO A 323 13.62 19.62 -21.00
CA PRO A 323 15.04 19.23 -20.99
C PRO A 323 15.37 18.14 -19.97
N ASN A 324 14.70 18.13 -18.82
CA ASN A 324 14.86 17.05 -17.84
C ASN A 324 14.34 15.71 -18.39
N ALA A 325 13.15 15.71 -18.99
CA ALA A 325 12.57 14.53 -19.59
C ALA A 325 13.43 13.97 -20.74
N LEU A 326 13.99 14.84 -21.60
CA LEU A 326 14.89 14.43 -22.67
C LEU A 326 16.17 13.77 -22.13
N ARG A 327 16.75 14.30 -21.04
CA ARG A 327 17.91 13.65 -20.40
C ARG A 327 17.56 12.26 -19.87
N GLN A 328 16.36 12.04 -19.35
CA GLN A 328 15.92 10.72 -18.91
C GLN A 328 15.72 9.75 -20.08
N ILE A 329 15.17 10.22 -21.21
CA ILE A 329 15.05 9.41 -22.41
C ILE A 329 16.44 8.98 -22.89
N GLU A 330 17.39 9.90 -22.91
CA GLU A 330 18.77 9.61 -23.34
C GLU A 330 19.47 8.62 -22.39
N ARG A 331 19.32 8.77 -21.07
CA ARG A 331 19.86 7.82 -20.10
C ARG A 331 19.26 6.44 -20.27
N LEU A 332 17.94 6.36 -20.46
CA LEU A 332 17.24 5.09 -20.68
C LEU A 332 17.71 4.43 -21.98
N ARG A 333 17.83 5.20 -23.07
CA ARG A 333 18.36 4.72 -24.34
C ARG A 333 19.76 4.14 -24.21
N LYS A 334 20.66 4.87 -23.55
CA LYS A 334 22.02 4.41 -23.29
C LYS A 334 22.06 3.12 -22.47
N ALA A 335 21.30 3.05 -21.37
CA ALA A 335 21.21 1.85 -20.56
C ALA A 335 20.68 0.64 -21.34
N TRP A 336 19.72 0.88 -22.24
CA TRP A 336 19.17 -0.15 -23.12
C TRP A 336 20.20 -0.65 -24.14
N GLU A 337 20.91 0.26 -24.85
CA GLU A 337 21.91 -0.07 -25.86
C GLU A 337 23.12 -0.82 -25.26
N GLU A 338 23.48 -0.48 -24.04
CA GLU A 338 24.59 -1.09 -23.31
C GLU A 338 24.19 -2.38 -22.55
N ASN A 339 22.95 -2.83 -22.62
CA ASN A 339 22.38 -3.90 -21.80
C ASN A 339 22.61 -3.69 -20.29
N ASN A 340 22.66 -2.45 -19.84
CA ASN A 340 22.80 -2.09 -18.44
C ASN A 340 21.45 -2.11 -17.73
N PHE A 341 20.95 -3.32 -17.45
CA PHE A 341 19.63 -3.50 -16.84
C PHE A 341 19.54 -2.97 -15.41
N THR A 342 20.63 -2.88 -14.68
CA THR A 342 20.67 -2.24 -13.36
C THR A 342 20.29 -0.76 -13.46
N GLU A 343 20.98 0.00 -14.33
CA GLU A 343 20.66 1.41 -14.60
C GLU A 343 19.24 1.58 -15.18
N LEU A 344 18.84 0.66 -16.08
CA LEU A 344 17.49 0.65 -16.65
C LEU A 344 16.43 0.59 -15.56
N PHE A 345 16.52 -0.37 -14.64
CA PHE A 345 15.53 -0.55 -13.58
C PHE A 345 15.57 0.55 -12.53
N GLU A 346 16.72 1.14 -12.27
CA GLU A 346 16.81 2.35 -11.46
C GLU A 346 16.03 3.52 -12.07
N LEU A 347 16.19 3.74 -13.38
CA LEU A 347 15.48 4.78 -14.12
C LEU A 347 13.98 4.51 -14.16
N LEU A 348 13.58 3.25 -14.35
CA LEU A 348 12.18 2.84 -14.39
C LEU A 348 11.52 2.87 -12.99
N GLY A 349 12.32 2.89 -11.92
CA GLY A 349 11.82 2.93 -10.54
C GLY A 349 11.18 1.61 -10.09
N THR A 350 11.67 0.47 -10.60
CA THR A 350 11.14 -0.85 -10.24
C THR A 350 11.70 -1.40 -8.93
N GLN A 351 12.85 -0.90 -8.48
CA GLN A 351 13.50 -1.28 -7.22
C GLN A 351 12.97 -0.52 -6.00
N GLU A 352 12.25 0.57 -6.22
CA GLU A 352 11.69 1.37 -5.14
C GLU A 352 10.19 1.23 -5.12
N ALA A 353 9.65 1.32 -3.91
CA ALA A 353 8.24 1.27 -3.64
C ALA A 353 7.44 1.87 -4.79
N GLN A 354 6.42 1.16 -5.21
CA GLN A 354 5.33 1.74 -5.99
C GLN A 354 5.09 3.14 -5.46
N SER A 355 5.11 4.13 -6.34
CA SER A 355 4.96 5.52 -5.92
C SER A 355 3.79 5.63 -4.94
N VAL A 356 3.97 6.39 -3.87
CA VAL A 356 2.93 6.66 -2.85
C VAL A 356 1.59 7.10 -3.49
N LEU A 357 1.60 7.48 -4.76
CA LEU A 357 0.43 7.84 -5.55
C LEU A 357 -0.44 6.65 -6.00
N ASP A 358 0.14 5.46 -6.15
CA ASP A 358 -0.61 4.24 -6.47
C ASP A 358 -0.98 3.43 -5.22
N VAL A 359 -0.43 3.84 -4.08
CA VAL A 359 -0.66 3.24 -2.78
C VAL A 359 -1.75 4.06 -2.11
N GLY A 360 -2.98 3.54 -2.08
CA GLY A 360 -3.95 4.03 -1.12
C GLY A 360 -3.33 3.94 0.28
N GLU A 361 -3.77 4.79 1.20
CA GLU A 361 -3.28 4.93 2.58
C GLU A 361 -3.08 3.61 3.37
N ASP A 362 -3.49 2.47 2.81
CA ASP A 362 -3.51 1.14 3.43
C ASP A 362 -2.46 0.14 2.92
N THR A 363 -1.64 0.49 1.95
CA THR A 363 -0.51 -0.38 1.61
C THR A 363 0.61 -0.08 2.57
N ASP A 364 0.90 -1.06 3.40
CA ASP A 364 2.00 -1.03 4.34
C ASP A 364 3.31 -0.71 3.59
N PRO A 365 3.94 0.43 3.85
CA PRO A 365 5.14 0.81 3.14
C PRO A 365 6.38 0.00 3.56
N GLU A 366 6.19 -1.12 4.25
CA GLU A 366 7.28 -1.98 4.73
C GLU A 366 8.06 -2.73 3.64
N TYR A 367 7.60 -2.69 2.39
CA TYR A 367 8.29 -3.39 1.29
C TYR A 367 8.94 -2.44 0.30
N THR A 368 9.92 -1.70 0.73
CA THR A 368 11.05 -1.35 -0.14
C THR A 368 12.07 -2.48 -0.02
N SER A 369 11.84 -3.59 -0.70
CA SER A 369 12.90 -4.57 -0.80
C SER A 369 13.95 -4.03 -1.76
N SER A 370 15.21 -4.11 -1.37
CA SER A 370 16.35 -3.91 -2.27
C SER A 370 16.46 -5.08 -3.28
N GLU A 371 15.46 -5.91 -3.37
CA GLU A 371 15.41 -7.12 -4.18
C GLU A 371 14.63 -6.84 -5.46
N TYR A 372 15.12 -7.39 -6.55
CA TYR A 372 14.46 -7.31 -7.85
C TYR A 372 13.18 -8.16 -7.88
N THR A 373 12.19 -7.79 -8.69
CA THR A 373 11.18 -8.77 -9.09
C THR A 373 11.85 -9.91 -9.86
N VAL A 374 11.25 -11.08 -9.90
CA VAL A 374 11.86 -12.23 -10.59
C VAL A 374 12.12 -11.97 -12.08
N ALA A 375 11.28 -11.17 -12.74
CA ALA A 375 11.48 -10.80 -14.13
C ALA A 375 12.64 -9.81 -14.32
N ASP A 376 12.74 -8.81 -13.45
CA ASP A 376 13.83 -7.83 -13.44
C ASP A 376 15.15 -8.54 -13.09
N GLY A 377 15.12 -9.41 -12.08
CA GLY A 377 16.27 -10.22 -11.69
C GLY A 377 16.78 -11.12 -12.79
N ALA A 378 15.89 -11.72 -13.58
CA ALA A 378 16.26 -12.54 -14.73
C ALA A 378 17.01 -11.74 -15.82
N LEU A 379 16.64 -10.47 -16.02
CA LEU A 379 17.35 -9.58 -16.95
C LEU A 379 18.71 -9.12 -16.41
N VAL A 380 18.76 -8.74 -15.14
CA VAL A 380 20.01 -8.29 -14.50
C VAL A 380 21.02 -9.45 -14.38
N ALA A 381 20.54 -10.66 -14.18
CA ALA A 381 21.37 -11.86 -14.09
C ALA A 381 21.86 -12.37 -15.45
N ASP A 382 21.26 -11.93 -16.55
CA ASP A 382 21.62 -12.39 -17.89
C ASP A 382 22.78 -11.58 -18.47
N GLY A 383 23.98 -12.21 -18.48
CA GLY A 383 25.18 -11.59 -19.08
C GLY A 383 25.13 -11.45 -20.62
N THR A 384 24.15 -12.03 -21.30
CA THR A 384 24.02 -12.02 -22.78
C THR A 384 22.93 -11.09 -23.29
N GLY A 385 22.02 -10.64 -22.44
CA GLY A 385 20.83 -9.87 -22.81
C GLY A 385 19.76 -10.69 -23.57
N TYR A 386 19.92 -12.02 -23.67
CA TYR A 386 19.00 -12.87 -24.42
C TYR A 386 17.61 -13.02 -23.76
N MET A 387 17.56 -12.83 -22.41
CA MET A 387 16.30 -12.88 -21.65
C MET A 387 15.32 -11.77 -22.04
N LEU A 388 15.76 -10.70 -22.71
CA LEU A 388 14.86 -9.71 -23.32
C LEU A 388 13.85 -10.33 -24.30
N LYS A 389 14.22 -11.46 -24.92
CA LYS A 389 13.35 -12.17 -25.88
C LYS A 389 12.45 -13.19 -25.23
N HIS A 390 12.60 -13.44 -23.92
CA HIS A 390 11.75 -14.41 -23.22
C HIS A 390 10.31 -13.85 -23.05
N PRO A 391 9.27 -14.56 -23.46
CA PRO A 391 7.89 -14.05 -23.47
C PRO A 391 7.43 -13.44 -22.15
N PHE A 392 7.67 -14.12 -21.02
CA PHE A 392 7.31 -13.63 -19.70
C PHE A 392 8.07 -12.36 -19.32
N VAL A 393 9.38 -12.36 -19.53
CA VAL A 393 10.25 -11.24 -19.17
C VAL A 393 9.99 -10.02 -20.05
N ASN A 394 9.86 -10.24 -21.35
CA ASN A 394 9.53 -9.17 -22.31
C ASN A 394 8.18 -8.52 -21.98
N HIS A 395 7.15 -9.34 -21.74
CA HIS A 395 5.82 -8.83 -21.39
C HIS A 395 5.87 -7.96 -20.12
N HIS A 396 6.58 -8.41 -19.08
CA HIS A 396 6.77 -7.62 -17.85
C HIS A 396 7.47 -6.30 -18.15
N LEU A 397 8.58 -6.34 -18.87
CA LEU A 397 9.36 -5.16 -19.22
C LEU A 397 8.54 -4.15 -20.05
N GLN A 398 7.78 -4.60 -21.05
CA GLN A 398 6.91 -3.74 -21.85
C GLN A 398 5.87 -3.00 -20.97
N ARG A 399 5.29 -3.68 -19.99
CA ARG A 399 4.35 -3.04 -19.04
C ARG A 399 5.02 -1.98 -18.17
N VAL A 400 6.22 -2.25 -17.70
CA VAL A 400 7.00 -1.29 -16.90
C VAL A 400 7.38 -0.07 -17.74
N LEU A 401 7.89 -0.31 -18.96
CA LEU A 401 8.23 0.74 -19.92
C LEU A 401 7.01 1.59 -20.30
N ALA A 402 5.85 1.01 -20.56
CA ALA A 402 4.65 1.75 -20.90
C ALA A 402 4.19 2.66 -19.75
N ARG A 403 4.22 2.17 -18.51
CA ARG A 403 3.90 2.97 -17.31
C ARG A 403 4.88 4.11 -17.13
N TRP A 404 6.17 3.84 -17.29
CA TRP A 404 7.21 4.86 -17.21
C TRP A 404 7.04 5.90 -18.35
N ALA A 405 6.82 5.46 -19.60
CA ALA A 405 6.61 6.34 -20.74
C ALA A 405 5.37 7.24 -20.56
N TYR A 406 4.27 6.67 -20.04
CA TYR A 406 3.08 7.44 -19.71
C TYR A 406 3.39 8.56 -18.70
N ARG A 407 4.06 8.21 -17.60
CA ARG A 407 4.46 9.19 -16.57
C ARG A 407 5.41 10.24 -17.14
N LEU A 408 6.43 9.82 -17.88
CA LEU A 408 7.37 10.73 -18.52
C LEU A 408 6.63 11.72 -19.43
N CYS A 409 5.80 11.23 -20.33
CA CYS A 409 5.09 12.06 -21.30
C CYS A 409 4.06 12.99 -20.67
N THR A 410 3.45 12.61 -19.55
CA THR A 410 2.40 13.42 -18.90
C THR A 410 2.90 14.28 -17.75
N SER A 411 4.07 13.98 -17.18
CA SER A 411 4.58 14.70 -16.00
C SER A 411 6.07 15.06 -16.06
N GLY A 412 6.74 14.81 -17.17
CA GLY A 412 8.18 15.05 -17.30
C GLY A 412 9.07 14.03 -16.60
N GLY A 413 8.49 13.08 -15.84
CA GLY A 413 9.18 11.92 -15.25
C GLY A 413 10.25 12.24 -14.22
N PHE A 414 10.34 13.46 -13.70
CA PHE A 414 11.36 13.83 -12.73
C PHE A 414 10.97 13.36 -11.32
N ARG A 415 12.00 13.19 -10.50
CA ARG A 415 11.86 12.74 -9.12
C ARG A 415 12.03 13.91 -8.16
N LEU A 416 11.28 13.86 -7.07
CA LEU A 416 11.19 14.90 -6.05
C LEU A 416 11.59 14.30 -4.69
N PRO A 417 12.46 14.95 -3.92
CA PRO A 417 12.77 14.50 -2.58
C PRO A 417 11.52 14.59 -1.69
N GLY A 418 11.30 13.53 -0.91
CA GLY A 418 10.14 13.38 -0.05
C GLY A 418 10.48 13.45 1.43
N PHE A 419 9.55 13.96 2.23
CA PHE A 419 9.73 14.20 3.65
C PHE A 419 8.44 13.95 4.42
N ALA A 420 8.57 13.50 5.67
CA ALA A 420 7.48 13.56 6.62
C ALA A 420 7.36 14.98 7.20
N LEU A 421 6.12 15.48 7.32
CA LEU A 421 5.88 16.77 7.93
C LEU A 421 6.16 16.74 9.44
N ALA A 422 6.95 17.69 9.93
CA ALA A 422 7.25 17.88 11.33
C ALA A 422 6.88 19.28 11.78
N ASP A 423 6.30 19.38 12.96
CA ASP A 423 6.00 20.68 13.61
C ASP A 423 7.28 21.37 14.09
N ASP A 424 7.35 22.70 14.06
CA ASP A 424 8.51 23.44 14.56
C ASP A 424 8.70 23.38 16.09
N GLY A 425 7.69 22.92 16.80
CA GLY A 425 7.72 22.69 18.24
C GLY A 425 7.69 23.97 19.08
N TYR A 426 8.65 24.85 18.88
CA TYR A 426 8.80 26.11 19.62
C TYR A 426 8.20 27.33 18.91
N LEU A 427 7.66 27.14 17.68
CA LEU A 427 7.10 28.23 16.87
C LEU A 427 8.10 29.32 16.49
N VAL A 428 9.34 28.93 16.24
CA VAL A 428 10.39 29.88 15.83
C VAL A 428 10.41 30.16 14.34
N LEU A 429 9.76 29.31 13.53
CA LEU A 429 9.69 29.48 12.09
C LEU A 429 8.50 30.36 11.70
N ASP A 430 8.70 31.23 10.72
CA ASP A 430 7.61 31.97 10.08
C ASP A 430 6.87 31.08 9.06
N ARG A 431 5.69 31.53 8.61
CA ARG A 431 4.81 30.76 7.71
C ARG A 431 5.44 30.38 6.36
N GLY A 432 6.43 31.12 5.90
CA GLY A 432 7.17 30.86 4.65
C GLY A 432 8.51 30.18 4.88
N GLN A 433 8.86 29.89 6.11
CA GLN A 433 10.13 29.30 6.48
C GLN A 433 10.00 27.82 6.78
N VAL A 434 11.01 27.06 6.42
CA VAL A 434 11.15 25.66 6.76
C VAL A 434 12.56 25.38 7.24
N PHE A 435 12.71 24.26 7.92
CA PHE A 435 14.01 23.72 8.26
C PHE A 435 14.09 22.27 7.79
N CYS A 436 15.00 22.01 6.90
CA CYS A 436 15.35 20.68 6.44
C CYS A 436 16.85 20.47 6.67
N SER A 437 17.22 19.43 7.40
CA SER A 437 18.61 19.19 7.78
C SER A 437 19.52 19.01 6.57
N SER A 438 20.66 19.71 6.60
CA SER A 438 21.76 19.53 5.62
C SER A 438 22.51 18.21 5.79
N ASP A 439 22.37 17.53 6.93
CA ASP A 439 23.04 16.25 7.22
C ASP A 439 22.25 15.06 6.65
N TRP A 440 21.51 15.31 5.60
CA TRP A 440 20.84 14.27 4.84
C TRP A 440 21.88 13.29 4.32
N ILE A 441 21.80 12.04 4.75
CA ILE A 441 22.64 10.99 4.20
C ILE A 441 22.10 10.68 2.81
N PRO A 442 22.97 10.71 1.78
CA PRO A 442 22.58 10.22 0.46
C PRO A 442 21.91 8.85 0.62
N ASN A 443 20.82 8.62 -0.11
CA ASN A 443 20.35 7.26 -0.27
C ASN A 443 21.50 6.40 -0.82
N ASP A 444 21.38 5.09 -0.81
CA ASP A 444 22.41 4.15 -1.28
C ASP A 444 22.90 4.45 -2.72
N ARG A 445 22.25 5.35 -3.43
CA ARG A 445 22.56 5.84 -4.79
C ARG A 445 23.42 7.11 -4.82
N GLY A 446 23.84 7.63 -3.68
CA GLY A 446 24.67 8.84 -3.61
C GLY A 446 23.95 10.15 -3.93
N ILE A 447 22.61 10.14 -4.05
CA ILE A 447 21.81 11.33 -4.32
C ILE A 447 21.53 12.03 -2.97
N ALA A 448 22.35 12.99 -2.63
CA ALA A 448 22.06 13.93 -1.56
C ALA A 448 21.03 14.93 -2.06
N SER A 449 19.77 14.80 -1.64
CA SER A 449 18.78 15.82 -1.92
C SER A 449 18.52 16.65 -0.68
N VAL A 450 19.31 17.67 -0.50
CA VAL A 450 18.97 18.76 0.42
C VAL A 450 18.09 19.71 -0.37
N PRO A 451 16.91 20.10 0.13
CA PRO A 451 16.12 21.13 -0.53
C PRO A 451 16.96 22.38 -0.73
N SER A 452 16.88 22.97 -1.91
CA SER A 452 17.51 24.25 -2.19
C SER A 452 17.03 25.33 -1.23
N ARG A 453 17.71 26.46 -1.18
CA ARG A 453 17.30 27.61 -0.32
C ARG A 453 15.84 28.00 -0.51
N GLN A 454 15.33 27.92 -1.73
CA GLN A 454 13.93 28.18 -2.07
C GLN A 454 13.34 26.97 -2.78
N GLY A 455 12.05 26.74 -2.58
CA GLY A 455 11.35 25.65 -3.22
C GLY A 455 9.85 25.69 -2.99
N LEU A 456 9.16 24.63 -3.41
CA LEU A 456 7.73 24.45 -3.18
C LEU A 456 7.48 23.16 -2.40
N ILE A 457 6.69 23.26 -1.33
CA ILE A 457 6.14 22.08 -0.66
C ILE A 457 4.91 21.63 -1.43
N VAL A 458 4.88 20.37 -1.77
CA VAL A 458 3.79 19.71 -2.51
C VAL A 458 3.24 18.56 -1.69
N ARG A 459 1.95 18.60 -1.37
CA ARG A 459 1.20 17.50 -0.75
C ARG A 459 0.16 16.97 -1.73
N TYR A 460 0.15 15.69 -1.97
CA TYR A 460 -0.87 15.07 -2.83
C TYR A 460 -2.14 14.71 -2.04
N PRO A 461 -3.34 14.79 -2.65
CA PRO A 461 -3.60 15.30 -4.01
C PRO A 461 -3.53 16.84 -4.07
N ILE A 462 -3.00 17.37 -5.17
CA ILE A 462 -3.00 18.81 -5.45
C ILE A 462 -4.42 19.21 -5.90
N ARG A 463 -5.08 20.03 -5.12
CA ARG A 463 -6.45 20.49 -5.42
C ARG A 463 -6.45 21.74 -6.30
N MET A 464 -5.53 22.68 -6.01
CA MET A 464 -5.41 23.97 -6.66
C MET A 464 -3.98 24.50 -6.57
N LYS A 465 -3.71 25.60 -7.26
CA LYS A 465 -2.38 26.26 -7.26
C LYS A 465 -1.90 26.68 -5.87
N GLU A 466 -2.82 27.07 -5.01
CA GLU A 466 -2.58 27.51 -3.63
C GLU A 466 -2.08 26.38 -2.70
N ASP A 467 -2.21 25.11 -3.10
CA ASP A 467 -1.67 23.97 -2.37
C ASP A 467 -0.15 23.81 -2.57
N LEU A 468 0.43 24.47 -3.58
CA LEU A 468 1.87 24.54 -3.83
C LEU A 468 2.47 25.69 -3.01
N LEU A 469 3.04 25.36 -1.84
CA LEU A 469 3.51 26.36 -0.89
C LEU A 469 4.96 26.73 -1.13
N PRO A 470 5.28 27.95 -1.55
CA PRO A 470 6.65 28.45 -1.56
C PRO A 470 7.24 28.48 -0.16
N PHE A 471 8.52 28.17 -0.05
CA PHE A 471 9.26 28.22 1.20
C PHE A 471 10.69 28.73 1.01
N GLU A 472 11.26 29.19 2.13
CA GLU A 472 12.67 29.45 2.33
C GLU A 472 13.23 28.46 3.36
N ASN A 473 14.26 27.67 2.97
CA ASN A 473 14.93 26.73 3.86
C ASN A 473 16.03 27.47 4.65
N LEU A 474 15.88 27.48 5.96
CA LEU A 474 16.82 28.15 6.86
C LEU A 474 18.05 27.28 7.13
N SER A 475 19.21 27.95 7.32
CA SER A 475 20.40 27.30 7.82
C SER A 475 20.28 27.04 9.33
N VAL A 476 21.18 26.18 9.85
CA VAL A 476 21.25 25.90 11.30
C VAL A 476 21.49 27.17 12.11
N ASP A 477 22.39 28.05 11.65
CA ASP A 477 22.74 29.28 12.35
C ASP A 477 21.57 30.28 12.40
N GLU A 478 20.78 30.37 11.31
CA GLU A 478 19.55 31.18 11.27
C GLU A 478 18.52 30.65 12.26
N VAL A 479 18.31 29.34 12.32
CA VAL A 479 17.36 28.72 13.27
C VAL A 479 17.81 28.91 14.72
N LEU A 480 19.11 28.74 14.99
CA LEU A 480 19.68 29.01 16.32
C LEU A 480 19.48 30.47 16.74
N SER A 481 19.71 31.41 15.83
CA SER A 481 19.49 32.84 16.08
C SER A 481 18.03 33.17 16.39
N LEU A 482 17.09 32.61 15.63
CA LEU A 482 15.66 32.76 15.87
C LEU A 482 15.25 32.17 17.21
N LEU A 483 15.74 30.98 17.56
CA LEU A 483 15.44 30.31 18.82
C LEU A 483 15.96 31.13 20.01
N SER A 484 17.20 31.63 19.94
CA SER A 484 17.81 32.47 21.00
C SER A 484 17.01 33.73 21.21
N ALA A 485 16.64 34.41 20.11
CA ALA A 485 15.86 35.65 20.18
C ALA A 485 14.46 35.45 20.77
N ASP A 486 13.81 34.33 20.44
CA ASP A 486 12.49 34.00 21.00
C ASP A 486 12.57 33.64 22.49
N LEU A 487 13.58 32.94 22.91
CA LEU A 487 13.83 32.58 24.31
C LEU A 487 14.11 33.83 25.17
N GLU A 488 14.94 34.74 24.69
CA GLU A 488 15.22 35.99 25.36
C GLU A 488 13.95 36.84 25.55
N LYS A 489 13.11 36.90 24.52
CA LYS A 489 11.81 37.60 24.56
C LYS A 489 10.87 37.06 25.65
N HIS A 490 11.01 35.75 25.97
CA HIS A 490 10.22 35.10 27.00
C HIS A 490 10.96 34.99 28.36
N GLY A 491 12.09 35.69 28.51
CA GLY A 491 12.89 35.68 29.74
C GLY A 491 13.54 34.33 30.06
N CYS A 492 13.76 33.52 29.00
CA CYS A 492 14.44 32.24 29.10
C CYS A 492 15.85 32.40 28.53
N HIS A 493 16.87 32.02 29.31
CA HIS A 493 18.25 32.03 28.85
C HIS A 493 18.68 30.58 28.60
N MET A 494 19.17 30.30 27.42
CA MET A 494 19.85 29.05 27.05
C MET A 494 21.29 29.37 26.67
N SER A 495 22.20 28.48 27.02
CA SER A 495 23.55 28.53 26.44
C SER A 495 23.50 28.09 24.98
N ASP A 496 24.47 28.52 24.16
CA ASP A 496 24.58 28.12 22.77
C ASP A 496 24.57 26.58 22.60
N GLN A 497 25.21 25.88 23.53
CA GLN A 497 25.23 24.42 23.56
C GLN A 497 23.82 23.82 23.80
N GLN A 498 23.02 24.43 24.68
CA GLN A 498 21.64 23.99 24.92
C GLN A 498 20.75 24.28 23.72
N ALA A 499 20.89 25.46 23.11
CA ALA A 499 20.15 25.80 21.89
C ALA A 499 20.51 24.87 20.72
N ALA A 500 21.78 24.55 20.52
CA ALA A 500 22.24 23.60 19.54
C ALA A 500 21.65 22.20 19.78
N ALA A 501 21.60 21.75 21.03
CA ALA A 501 20.99 20.47 21.40
C ALA A 501 19.49 20.45 21.10
N VAL A 502 18.77 21.56 21.30
CA VAL A 502 17.34 21.67 20.93
C VAL A 502 17.17 21.58 19.42
N VAL A 503 17.97 22.27 18.62
CA VAL A 503 17.92 22.19 17.17
C VAL A 503 18.20 20.76 16.68
N ASP A 504 19.21 20.11 17.23
CA ASP A 504 19.53 18.73 16.86
C ASP A 504 18.44 17.74 17.24
N GLN A 505 17.86 17.86 18.41
CA GLN A 505 16.85 16.91 18.89
C GLN A 505 15.46 17.12 18.33
N GLN A 506 15.09 18.36 18.01
CA GLN A 506 13.71 18.71 17.65
C GLN A 506 13.51 19.15 16.21
N LEU A 507 14.51 19.70 15.57
CA LEU A 507 14.41 20.25 14.23
C LEU A 507 15.23 19.48 13.22
N ARG A 508 16.45 19.02 13.58
CA ARG A 508 17.34 18.27 12.70
C ARG A 508 17.00 16.77 12.68
N LEU A 509 15.79 16.44 12.26
CA LEU A 509 15.32 15.06 12.17
C LEU A 509 15.41 14.55 10.73
N LYS A 510 16.05 13.40 10.52
CA LYS A 510 16.17 12.80 9.19
C LYS A 510 14.84 12.46 8.57
N GLY A 511 14.72 12.71 7.27
CA GLY A 511 13.51 12.43 6.50
C GLY A 511 12.34 13.34 6.86
N THR A 512 12.60 14.51 7.46
CA THR A 512 11.56 15.45 7.84
C THR A 512 11.76 16.83 7.23
N LEU A 513 10.65 17.49 6.99
CA LEU A 513 10.56 18.90 6.69
C LEU A 513 9.82 19.58 7.86
N THR A 514 10.53 20.38 8.63
CA THR A 514 9.96 21.11 9.76
C THR A 514 9.39 22.44 9.29
N LEU A 515 8.13 22.73 9.66
CA LEU A 515 7.46 23.96 9.27
C LEU A 515 6.44 24.41 10.33
N HIS A 516 6.05 25.67 10.22
CA HIS A 516 5.05 26.26 11.09
C HIS A 516 3.66 25.61 10.86
N SER A 517 2.89 25.44 11.94
CA SER A 517 1.57 24.76 11.90
C SER A 517 0.54 25.42 10.98
N GLU A 518 0.61 26.74 10.79
CA GLU A 518 -0.26 27.44 9.85
C GLU A 518 0.11 27.16 8.38
N ALA A 519 1.39 26.97 8.08
CA ALA A 519 1.83 26.58 6.75
C ALA A 519 1.31 25.16 6.42
N ALA A 520 1.43 24.21 7.34
CA ALA A 520 0.86 22.86 7.17
C ALA A 520 -0.66 22.92 6.94
N ALA A 521 -1.41 23.73 7.68
CA ALA A 521 -2.86 23.87 7.51
C ALA A 521 -3.28 24.40 6.13
N ARG A 522 -2.45 25.22 5.47
CA ARG A 522 -2.75 25.82 4.15
C ARG A 522 -2.93 24.79 3.06
N ASN A 523 -2.07 23.77 2.99
CA ASN A 523 -2.20 22.68 2.02
C ASN A 523 -3.02 21.48 2.54
N GLY A 524 -3.66 21.66 3.72
CA GLY A 524 -4.48 20.63 4.35
C GLY A 524 -3.66 19.52 5.00
N GLY A 525 -2.37 19.73 5.24
CA GLY A 525 -1.49 18.83 5.98
C GLY A 525 -1.77 18.85 7.48
N ASP A 526 -1.52 17.72 8.13
CA ASP A 526 -1.46 17.59 9.58
C ASP A 526 -0.17 16.84 9.97
N PHE A 527 0.07 16.67 11.27
CA PHE A 527 1.30 16.04 11.77
C PHE A 527 1.10 14.56 12.15
N ASP A 528 0.24 13.87 11.41
CA ASP A 528 0.05 12.43 11.57
C ASP A 528 0.95 11.57 10.69
N PHE A 529 2.10 12.09 10.35
CA PHE A 529 3.07 11.53 9.41
C PHE A 529 2.74 11.79 7.94
N ASP A 530 2.01 12.87 7.67
CA ASP A 530 1.76 13.31 6.31
C ASP A 530 3.08 13.47 5.55
N GLN A 531 3.10 12.92 4.34
CA GLN A 531 4.25 12.99 3.46
C GLN A 531 4.08 14.10 2.44
N VAL A 532 5.15 14.83 2.22
CA VAL A 532 5.25 15.88 1.21
C VAL A 532 6.47 15.65 0.33
N CYS A 533 6.44 16.18 -0.86
CA CYS A 533 7.64 16.31 -1.68
C CYS A 533 7.98 17.76 -1.95
N VAL A 534 9.20 18.00 -2.39
CA VAL A 534 9.74 19.33 -2.63
C VAL A 534 10.13 19.52 -4.08
N VAL A 535 9.62 20.60 -4.69
CA VAL A 535 10.16 21.11 -5.97
C VAL A 535 11.29 22.05 -5.64
N GLU A 536 12.52 21.68 -5.97
CA GLU A 536 13.73 22.42 -5.62
C GLU A 536 13.95 23.63 -6.56
N GLY A 537 14.15 24.79 -5.97
CA GLY A 537 14.32 26.04 -6.71
C GLY A 537 15.57 26.08 -7.61
N ASP A 538 16.64 25.35 -7.24
CA ASP A 538 17.83 25.24 -8.05
C ASP A 538 17.61 24.42 -9.35
N LYS A 539 16.68 23.46 -9.31
CA LYS A 539 16.33 22.62 -10.46
C LYS A 539 15.17 23.20 -11.28
N PHE A 540 14.24 23.93 -10.63
CA PHE A 540 13.04 24.49 -11.23
C PHE A 540 12.84 25.97 -10.84
N PRO A 541 13.80 26.86 -11.12
CA PRO A 541 13.78 28.25 -10.66
C PRO A 541 12.59 29.06 -11.21
N ARG A 542 12.14 28.79 -12.43
CA ARG A 542 11.00 29.48 -13.04
C ARG A 542 9.69 29.07 -12.37
N PHE A 543 9.51 27.76 -12.14
CA PHE A 543 8.32 27.25 -11.46
C PHE A 543 8.19 27.82 -10.06
N VAL A 544 9.26 27.80 -9.29
CA VAL A 544 9.28 28.34 -7.91
C VAL A 544 9.00 29.83 -7.92
N ARG A 545 9.63 30.61 -8.79
CA ARG A 545 9.42 32.06 -8.92
C ARG A 545 7.98 32.41 -9.25
N ASP A 546 7.36 31.69 -10.23
CA ASP A 546 5.95 31.91 -10.59
C ASP A 546 5.02 31.68 -9.37
N ARG A 547 5.31 30.66 -8.54
CA ARG A 547 4.50 30.39 -7.33
C ARG A 547 4.69 31.44 -6.24
N ILE A 548 5.90 31.94 -6.04
CA ILE A 548 6.15 33.04 -5.09
C ILE A 548 5.34 34.27 -5.50
N MET A 549 5.45 34.70 -6.77
CA MET A 549 4.70 35.85 -7.27
C MET A 549 3.18 35.68 -7.21
N TYR A 550 2.70 34.47 -7.48
CA TYR A 550 1.27 34.15 -7.37
C TYR A 550 0.78 34.26 -5.93
N GLN A 551 1.52 33.73 -4.96
CA GLN A 551 1.13 33.77 -3.54
C GLN A 551 1.09 35.20 -2.98
N GLU A 552 2.00 36.05 -3.40
CA GLU A 552 2.01 37.48 -3.01
C GLU A 552 0.74 38.21 -3.47
N GLN A 553 0.16 37.78 -4.61
CA GLN A 553 -1.04 38.36 -5.17
C GLN A 553 -2.35 37.77 -4.63
N HIS A 554 -2.31 36.54 -4.09
CA HIS A 554 -3.48 35.78 -3.70
C HIS A 554 -3.37 35.23 -2.29
N SER A 555 -4.01 35.88 -1.31
CA SER A 555 -4.12 35.32 0.05
C SER A 555 -5.44 34.59 0.21
N ALA A 556 -5.41 33.27 0.32
CA ALA A 556 -6.62 32.47 0.51
C ALA A 556 -6.92 32.19 1.99
N GLN A 557 -8.07 32.58 2.49
CA GLN A 557 -8.64 32.08 3.74
C GLN A 557 -9.71 31.04 3.43
N LYS A 558 -9.62 29.84 4.05
CA LYS A 558 -10.65 28.80 3.95
C LYS A 558 -11.44 28.73 5.26
N ASN A 559 -12.74 28.98 5.19
CA ASN A 559 -13.68 28.73 6.28
C ASN A 559 -14.30 27.33 6.08
N LYS A 560 -14.12 26.43 7.05
CA LYS A 560 -14.81 25.12 7.09
C LYS A 560 -16.16 25.30 7.80
N ALA A 561 -17.24 24.91 7.13
CA ALA A 561 -18.56 24.85 7.78
C ALA A 561 -18.61 23.69 8.80
N PRO A 562 -19.23 23.90 9.98
CA PRO A 562 -19.44 22.85 10.96
C PRO A 562 -20.44 21.81 10.44
N LYS A 563 -20.21 20.53 10.74
CA LYS A 563 -21.01 19.40 10.26
C LYS A 563 -21.81 18.76 11.40
N PRO A 564 -23.07 18.35 11.16
CA PRO A 564 -23.89 17.73 12.18
C PRO A 564 -23.37 16.33 12.54
N PRO A 565 -23.43 15.93 13.84
CA PRO A 565 -23.07 14.59 14.28
C PRO A 565 -24.12 13.56 13.87
N SER A 566 -23.67 12.32 13.51
CA SER A 566 -24.57 11.18 13.28
C SER A 566 -24.87 10.43 14.57
N PRO A 567 -26.09 9.90 14.76
CA PRO A 567 -26.43 9.02 15.89
C PRO A 567 -25.66 7.69 15.87
N TRP A 568 -25.41 7.10 17.04
CA TRP A 568 -24.68 5.83 17.16
C TRP A 568 -25.31 4.68 16.35
N TRP A 569 -26.65 4.56 16.40
CA TRP A 569 -27.38 3.49 15.70
C TRP A 569 -27.32 3.56 14.17
N ASN A 570 -26.80 4.63 13.62
CA ASN A 570 -26.63 4.80 12.18
C ASN A 570 -25.26 4.32 11.66
N LEU A 571 -24.46 3.54 12.41
CA LEU A 571 -23.16 3.04 11.97
C LEU A 571 -23.21 2.31 10.61
N PRO A 572 -24.15 1.40 10.34
CA PRO A 572 -24.29 0.78 9.03
C PRO A 572 -24.51 1.80 7.91
N GLN A 573 -25.37 2.80 8.14
CA GLN A 573 -25.59 3.88 7.18
C GLN A 573 -24.32 4.73 6.95
N VAL A 574 -23.59 5.08 8.01
CA VAL A 574 -22.31 5.81 7.91
C VAL A 574 -21.30 4.98 7.12
N ALA A 575 -21.25 3.66 7.34
CA ALA A 575 -20.39 2.75 6.60
C ALA A 575 -20.74 2.74 5.11
N MET A 576 -22.02 2.64 4.77
CA MET A 576 -22.47 2.64 3.38
C MET A 576 -22.23 3.98 2.68
N GLN A 577 -22.32 5.09 3.40
CA GLN A 577 -22.00 6.41 2.88
C GLN A 577 -20.50 6.63 2.68
N ALA A 578 -19.66 6.00 3.50
CA ALA A 578 -18.20 6.16 3.46
C ALA A 578 -17.51 5.34 2.35
N ARG A 579 -18.22 4.37 1.76
CA ARG A 579 -17.68 3.51 0.70
C ARG A 579 -17.51 4.25 -0.63
N GLY A 580 -16.60 3.74 -1.46
CA GLY A 580 -16.31 4.28 -2.79
C GLY A 580 -15.24 5.37 -2.78
N ASN A 581 -14.32 5.28 -3.72
CA ASN A 581 -13.23 6.24 -3.87
C ASN A 581 -13.44 7.09 -5.13
N GLN A 582 -13.92 8.30 -4.95
CA GLN A 582 -14.16 9.25 -6.04
C GLN A 582 -13.01 10.24 -6.26
N ILE A 583 -11.98 10.26 -5.40
CA ILE A 583 -10.88 11.22 -5.45
C ILE A 583 -10.22 11.22 -6.83
N GLY A 584 -9.83 10.03 -7.33
CA GLY A 584 -9.17 9.89 -8.63
C GLY A 584 -10.06 10.36 -9.78
N SER A 585 -11.34 9.98 -9.80
CA SER A 585 -12.27 10.36 -10.88
C SER A 585 -12.58 11.86 -10.88
N ILE A 586 -12.68 12.50 -9.72
CA ILE A 586 -12.88 13.95 -9.60
C ILE A 586 -11.60 14.69 -10.02
N THR A 587 -10.43 14.17 -9.65
CA THR A 587 -9.14 14.73 -10.07
C THR A 587 -8.98 14.67 -11.59
N ASP A 588 -9.24 13.51 -12.21
CA ASP A 588 -9.18 13.35 -13.67
C ASP A 588 -10.17 14.29 -14.38
N LEU A 589 -11.38 14.47 -13.82
CA LEU A 589 -12.37 15.39 -14.37
C LEU A 589 -11.93 16.85 -14.23
N LYS A 590 -11.38 17.24 -13.06
CA LYS A 590 -10.82 18.58 -12.82
C LYS A 590 -9.71 18.90 -13.85
N THR A 591 -8.78 17.97 -14.02
CA THR A 591 -7.70 18.11 -14.98
C THR A 591 -8.22 18.18 -16.42
N SER A 592 -9.28 17.43 -16.75
CA SER A 592 -9.94 17.56 -18.06
C SER A 592 -10.58 18.93 -18.24
N CYS A 593 -11.14 19.54 -17.20
CA CYS A 593 -11.65 20.92 -17.27
C CYS A 593 -10.53 21.91 -17.58
N LEU A 594 -9.40 21.82 -16.91
CA LEU A 594 -8.24 22.69 -17.16
C LEU A 594 -7.69 22.51 -18.57
N ALA A 595 -7.59 21.28 -19.07
CA ALA A 595 -7.15 20.97 -20.42
C ALA A 595 -8.10 21.56 -21.49
N ASN A 596 -9.39 21.72 -21.18
CA ASN A 596 -10.38 22.33 -22.05
C ASN A 596 -10.57 23.85 -21.81
N GLY A 597 -9.75 24.48 -20.96
CA GLY A 597 -9.85 25.90 -20.65
C GLY A 597 -11.06 26.30 -19.78
N ARG A 598 -11.67 25.33 -19.08
CA ARG A 598 -12.84 25.51 -18.22
C ARG A 598 -12.43 25.62 -16.76
N ASP A 599 -11.67 26.69 -16.43
CA ASP A 599 -11.21 26.96 -15.04
C ASP A 599 -12.40 27.18 -14.08
N ASP A 600 -13.52 27.67 -14.58
CA ASP A 600 -14.78 27.84 -13.86
C ASP A 600 -15.32 26.50 -13.33
N LEU A 601 -15.35 25.49 -14.15
CA LEU A 601 -15.81 24.13 -13.79
C LEU A 601 -14.75 23.40 -12.94
N ALA A 602 -13.48 23.60 -13.21
CA ALA A 602 -12.41 23.05 -12.40
C ALA A 602 -12.51 23.50 -10.93
N ARG A 603 -12.81 24.78 -10.67
CA ARG A 603 -13.03 25.31 -9.31
C ARG A 603 -14.20 24.68 -8.59
N GLN A 604 -15.32 24.41 -9.28
CA GLN A 604 -16.47 23.72 -8.69
C GLN A 604 -16.08 22.30 -8.20
N LEU A 605 -15.18 21.63 -8.93
CA LEU A 605 -14.70 20.30 -8.56
C LEU A 605 -13.72 20.30 -7.39
N VAL A 606 -13.07 21.42 -7.07
CA VAL A 606 -12.18 21.52 -5.90
C VAL A 606 -12.95 21.28 -4.59
N ASP A 607 -14.15 21.82 -4.45
CA ASP A 607 -15.00 21.60 -3.29
C ASP A 607 -15.49 20.14 -3.23
N GLN A 608 -15.79 19.54 -4.38
CA GLN A 608 -16.19 18.14 -4.47
C GLN A 608 -15.01 17.20 -4.12
N LEU A 609 -13.82 17.55 -4.54
CA LEU A 609 -12.60 16.81 -4.17
C LEU A 609 -12.33 16.89 -2.67
N GLN A 610 -12.50 18.08 -2.06
CA GLN A 610 -12.38 18.25 -0.61
C GLN A 610 -13.44 17.43 0.14
N ASN A 611 -14.70 17.44 -0.34
CA ASN A 611 -15.76 16.64 0.24
C ASN A 611 -15.44 15.14 0.17
N ALA A 612 -14.87 14.66 -0.93
CA ALA A 612 -14.42 13.27 -1.07
C ALA A 612 -13.27 12.92 -0.11
N LEU A 613 -12.35 13.83 0.13
CA LEU A 613 -11.26 13.65 1.11
C LEU A 613 -11.78 13.58 2.54
N ASP A 614 -12.73 14.45 2.87
CA ASP A 614 -13.30 14.60 4.22
C ASP A 614 -14.46 13.62 4.50
N GLN A 615 -14.87 12.81 3.54
CA GLN A 615 -16.06 11.94 3.63
C GLN A 615 -16.06 11.06 4.89
N LEU A 616 -14.96 10.42 5.21
CA LEU A 616 -14.81 9.58 6.41
C LEU A 616 -14.79 10.39 7.70
N LYS A 617 -14.05 11.51 7.70
CA LYS A 617 -13.83 12.31 8.92
C LYS A 617 -15.06 13.13 9.30
N HIS A 618 -15.86 13.53 8.32
CA HIS A 618 -16.92 14.51 8.51
C HIS A 618 -18.26 14.13 7.91
N GLY A 619 -18.38 12.96 7.25
CA GLY A 619 -19.63 12.53 6.61
C GLY A 619 -20.06 13.38 5.42
N THR A 620 -19.15 14.21 4.86
CA THR A 620 -19.44 14.97 3.65
C THR A 620 -19.45 14.06 2.45
N GLN A 621 -20.37 14.30 1.52
CA GLN A 621 -20.37 13.60 0.25
C GLN A 621 -20.15 14.60 -0.89
N PRO A 622 -19.41 14.21 -1.94
CA PRO A 622 -19.38 14.97 -3.16
C PRO A 622 -20.76 15.08 -3.77
N ASP A 623 -21.11 16.27 -4.26
CA ASP A 623 -22.36 16.50 -4.96
C ASP A 623 -22.31 15.83 -6.35
N GLN A 624 -23.09 14.76 -6.50
CA GLN A 624 -23.12 13.95 -7.71
C GLN A 624 -23.74 14.69 -8.89
N ASP A 625 -24.62 15.66 -8.65
CA ASP A 625 -25.23 16.45 -9.71
C ASP A 625 -24.23 17.44 -10.28
N VAL A 626 -23.44 18.09 -9.43
CA VAL A 626 -22.33 18.94 -9.87
C VAL A 626 -21.33 18.13 -10.71
N ILE A 627 -20.91 16.98 -10.22
CA ILE A 627 -19.95 16.11 -10.94
C ILE A 627 -20.52 15.65 -12.27
N ARG A 628 -21.81 15.27 -12.30
CA ARG A 628 -22.50 14.84 -13.54
C ARG A 628 -22.61 15.97 -14.55
N ASN A 629 -23.01 17.15 -14.12
CA ASN A 629 -23.15 18.32 -14.98
C ASN A 629 -21.80 18.68 -15.61
N VAL A 630 -20.74 18.77 -14.81
CA VAL A 630 -19.39 19.03 -15.32
C VAL A 630 -18.94 17.94 -16.31
N ARG A 631 -19.22 16.67 -16.02
CA ARG A 631 -18.86 15.54 -16.93
C ARG A 631 -19.59 15.61 -18.27
N ASN A 632 -20.79 16.16 -18.29
CA ASN A 632 -21.56 16.33 -19.53
C ASN A 632 -21.08 17.52 -20.39
N GLU A 633 -20.46 18.52 -19.73
CA GLU A 633 -19.98 19.74 -20.43
C GLU A 633 -18.52 19.62 -20.92
N VAL A 634 -17.72 18.71 -20.35
CA VAL A 634 -16.29 18.65 -20.62
C VAL A 634 -15.87 17.27 -21.15
N SER A 635 -15.18 17.27 -22.28
CA SER A 635 -14.58 16.05 -22.82
C SER A 635 -13.37 15.63 -21.99
N LYS A 636 -13.25 14.33 -21.74
CA LYS A 636 -12.09 13.76 -21.03
C LYS A 636 -10.81 14.07 -21.82
N ALA A 637 -9.77 14.56 -21.15
CA ALA A 637 -8.47 14.81 -21.76
C ALA A 637 -7.94 13.53 -22.43
N PRO A 638 -7.50 13.58 -23.70
CA PRO A 638 -7.17 12.38 -24.48
C PRO A 638 -6.09 11.51 -23.85
N TRP A 639 -5.07 12.12 -23.28
CA TRP A 639 -3.95 11.42 -22.64
C TRP A 639 -4.34 10.62 -21.40
N LEU A 640 -5.43 10.93 -20.71
CA LEU A 640 -5.95 10.14 -19.59
C LEU A 640 -6.39 8.73 -19.99
N LYS A 641 -6.74 8.51 -21.26
CA LYS A 641 -7.13 7.20 -21.80
C LYS A 641 -5.93 6.26 -21.94
N LEU A 642 -4.71 6.81 -21.99
CA LEU A 642 -3.48 6.06 -22.21
C LEU A 642 -2.91 5.44 -20.93
N LYS A 643 -3.42 5.81 -19.76
CA LYS A 643 -2.96 5.31 -18.45
C LYS A 643 -2.98 3.77 -18.33
N GLN A 644 -3.87 3.11 -19.08
CA GLN A 644 -4.06 1.65 -19.04
C GLN A 644 -3.30 0.90 -20.13
N LYS A 645 -2.59 1.61 -21.04
CA LYS A 645 -1.84 0.96 -22.12
C LYS A 645 -0.67 0.13 -21.54
N GLN A 646 -0.47 -1.06 -22.12
CA GLN A 646 0.50 -2.04 -21.63
C GLN A 646 1.83 -2.01 -22.40
N ARG A 647 1.85 -1.42 -23.59
CA ARG A 647 3.04 -1.26 -24.44
C ARG A 647 3.13 0.18 -24.97
N ILE A 648 4.35 0.65 -25.17
CA ILE A 648 4.57 1.98 -25.78
C ILE A 648 3.95 2.04 -27.20
N ALA A 649 4.03 0.93 -27.95
CA ALA A 649 3.43 0.84 -29.28
C ALA A 649 1.90 1.06 -29.30
N ASP A 650 1.21 0.75 -28.20
CA ASP A 650 -0.24 0.96 -28.08
C ASP A 650 -0.60 2.40 -27.67
N MET A 651 0.37 3.25 -27.40
CA MET A 651 0.16 4.65 -27.05
C MET A 651 0.13 5.49 -28.33
N ASP A 652 -0.92 6.28 -28.51
CA ASP A 652 -1.07 7.16 -29.66
C ASP A 652 0.16 8.08 -29.82
N GLU A 653 0.69 8.20 -31.01
CA GLU A 653 1.85 9.05 -31.30
C GLU A 653 1.51 10.53 -31.25
N HIS A 654 0.29 10.89 -31.60
CA HIS A 654 -0.19 12.25 -31.58
C HIS A 654 -1.64 12.32 -31.10
N LEU A 655 -1.89 13.09 -30.06
CA LEU A 655 -3.22 13.31 -29.51
C LEU A 655 -3.80 14.64 -30.00
N PRO A 656 -5.11 14.69 -30.25
CA PRO A 656 -5.79 15.96 -30.48
C PRO A 656 -5.85 16.74 -29.15
N VAL A 657 -5.16 17.86 -29.08
CA VAL A 657 -5.06 18.67 -27.88
C VAL A 657 -5.50 20.11 -28.14
N THR A 658 -6.09 20.74 -27.12
CA THR A 658 -6.45 22.15 -27.13
C THR A 658 -5.25 23.05 -26.88
N GLU A 659 -5.37 24.34 -27.14
CA GLU A 659 -4.35 25.33 -26.82
C GLU A 659 -4.05 25.40 -25.30
N ARG A 660 -5.01 25.07 -24.47
CA ARG A 660 -4.92 25.08 -22.99
C ARG A 660 -4.36 23.78 -22.41
N ASP A 661 -4.36 22.69 -23.18
CA ASP A 661 -3.89 21.39 -22.70
C ASP A 661 -2.35 21.32 -22.69
N LYS A 662 -1.77 21.84 -21.61
CA LYS A 662 -0.32 21.83 -21.37
C LYS A 662 0.26 20.42 -21.36
N ILE A 663 -0.46 19.49 -20.70
CA ILE A 663 -0.03 18.10 -20.54
C ILE A 663 -0.12 17.35 -21.86
N GLY A 664 -1.19 17.54 -22.62
CA GLY A 664 -1.31 16.96 -23.96
C GLY A 664 -0.23 17.45 -24.93
N LYS A 665 0.13 18.73 -24.86
CA LYS A 665 1.26 19.29 -25.62
C LYS A 665 2.60 18.67 -25.21
N LEU A 666 2.84 18.55 -23.91
CA LEU A 666 4.04 17.88 -23.37
C LEU A 666 4.10 16.41 -23.81
N TYR A 667 2.96 15.71 -23.73
CA TYR A 667 2.82 14.34 -24.20
C TYR A 667 3.20 14.19 -25.66
N ASN A 668 2.60 14.97 -26.57
CA ASN A 668 2.87 14.89 -28.00
C ASN A 668 4.36 15.14 -28.31
N PHE A 669 4.98 16.09 -27.63
CA PHE A 669 6.40 16.36 -27.77
C PHE A 669 7.27 15.16 -27.33
N LEU A 670 7.08 14.68 -26.12
CA LEU A 670 7.90 13.61 -25.54
C LEU A 670 7.61 12.23 -26.17
N ARG A 671 6.37 11.96 -26.58
CA ARG A 671 6.01 10.70 -27.26
C ARG A 671 6.70 10.57 -28.60
N LYS A 672 6.85 11.69 -29.33
CA LYS A 672 7.59 11.73 -30.58
C LYS A 672 9.08 11.41 -30.37
N GLU A 673 9.67 11.97 -29.33
CA GLU A 673 11.08 11.67 -29.00
C GLU A 673 11.28 10.20 -28.55
N LEU A 674 10.35 9.65 -27.74
CA LEU A 674 10.35 8.25 -27.34
C LEU A 674 10.24 7.31 -28.56
N GLY A 675 9.35 7.61 -29.52
CA GLY A 675 9.11 6.76 -30.68
C GLY A 675 10.32 6.51 -31.58
N ARG A 676 11.37 7.31 -31.40
CA ARG A 676 12.64 7.14 -32.15
C ARG A 676 13.52 6.00 -31.63
N TYR A 677 13.28 5.52 -30.40
CA TYR A 677 14.24 4.69 -29.68
C TYR A 677 13.71 3.34 -29.20
N PHE A 678 12.40 3.15 -29.15
CA PHE A 678 11.81 1.93 -28.60
C PHE A 678 10.95 1.20 -29.65
N SER A 679 11.54 0.18 -30.27
CA SER A 679 10.80 -0.85 -31.01
C SER A 679 10.60 -2.07 -30.12
N ASP A 680 9.49 -2.79 -30.30
CA ASP A 680 9.24 -4.04 -29.59
C ASP A 680 10.35 -5.05 -29.92
N ALA A 681 11.01 -5.60 -28.90
CA ALA A 681 11.93 -6.70 -29.09
C ALA A 681 11.16 -7.95 -29.52
N ALA A 682 11.62 -8.61 -30.59
CA ALA A 682 11.01 -9.85 -31.07
C ALA A 682 11.08 -10.92 -29.96
N VAL A 683 9.94 -11.52 -29.67
CA VAL A 683 9.83 -12.62 -28.70
C VAL A 683 10.31 -13.91 -29.33
N ALA A 684 11.14 -14.67 -28.61
CA ALA A 684 11.64 -15.97 -29.08
C ALA A 684 10.77 -17.11 -28.52
N PRO A 685 10.72 -18.26 -29.21
CA PRO A 685 10.05 -19.46 -28.68
C PRO A 685 10.64 -19.92 -27.35
N LEU A 686 9.81 -20.42 -26.43
CA LEU A 686 10.28 -20.92 -25.14
C LEU A 686 11.33 -22.05 -25.25
N SER A 687 11.30 -22.84 -26.34
CA SER A 687 12.29 -23.86 -26.62
C SER A 687 13.73 -23.33 -26.65
N ASP A 688 13.93 -22.07 -27.02
CA ASP A 688 15.26 -21.45 -27.16
C ASP A 688 15.92 -21.20 -25.81
N PHE A 689 15.13 -21.17 -24.73
CA PHE A 689 15.61 -20.94 -23.36
C PHE A 689 15.97 -22.23 -22.62
N ARG A 690 15.84 -23.42 -23.26
CA ARG A 690 16.18 -24.72 -22.63
C ARG A 690 17.62 -24.78 -22.13
N GLY A 691 18.53 -24.09 -22.79
CA GLY A 691 19.92 -23.97 -22.39
C GLY A 691 20.14 -23.05 -21.19
N LEU A 692 19.24 -22.14 -20.92
CA LEU A 692 19.36 -21.12 -19.88
C LEU A 692 18.63 -21.47 -18.58
N ILE A 693 17.49 -22.16 -18.67
CA ILE A 693 16.66 -22.52 -17.54
C ILE A 693 16.50 -24.05 -17.51
N GLY A 694 16.71 -24.66 -16.35
CA GLY A 694 16.62 -26.12 -16.18
C GLY A 694 17.87 -26.88 -16.66
N GLY A 695 18.05 -28.13 -16.31
CA GLY A 695 19.28 -28.87 -16.57
C GLY A 695 19.15 -30.39 -16.73
N GLY A 696 17.93 -30.93 -16.81
CA GLY A 696 17.70 -32.36 -16.80
C GLY A 696 17.74 -32.97 -15.39
N GLY A 697 17.73 -34.28 -15.27
CA GLY A 697 17.86 -34.99 -13.99
C GLY A 697 16.57 -35.14 -13.20
N PHE A 698 15.41 -35.20 -13.84
CA PHE A 698 14.12 -35.46 -13.19
C PHE A 698 13.57 -36.84 -13.51
N THR A 699 12.79 -37.39 -12.58
CA THR A 699 12.12 -38.70 -12.73
C THR A 699 10.76 -38.54 -13.43
N PRO A 700 10.16 -39.66 -13.94
CA PRO A 700 8.80 -39.63 -14.50
C PRO A 700 7.74 -39.17 -13.51
N GLU A 701 7.91 -39.43 -12.21
CA GLU A 701 7.00 -39.03 -11.15
C GLU A 701 7.03 -37.51 -10.98
N ILE A 702 8.23 -36.92 -10.89
CA ILE A 702 8.42 -35.47 -10.85
C ILE A 702 7.79 -34.80 -12.08
N PHE A 703 8.01 -35.39 -13.26
CA PHE A 703 7.42 -34.88 -14.50
C PHE A 703 5.89 -34.95 -14.47
N ALA A 704 5.30 -36.01 -13.96
CA ALA A 704 3.84 -36.16 -13.86
C ALA A 704 3.24 -35.14 -12.90
N GLU A 705 3.88 -34.92 -11.74
CA GLU A 705 3.45 -33.92 -10.76
C GLU A 705 3.54 -32.51 -11.33
N CYS A 706 4.66 -32.14 -11.95
CA CYS A 706 4.84 -30.87 -12.64
C CYS A 706 3.82 -30.67 -13.77
N SER A 707 3.48 -31.71 -14.50
CA SER A 707 2.45 -31.65 -15.54
C SER A 707 1.08 -31.35 -14.96
N THR A 708 0.75 -31.92 -13.80
CA THR A 708 -0.50 -31.70 -13.11
C THR A 708 -0.63 -30.25 -12.67
N ILE A 709 0.36 -29.70 -11.98
CA ILE A 709 0.31 -28.31 -11.50
C ILE A 709 0.32 -27.30 -12.65
N ASN A 710 1.08 -27.56 -13.73
CA ASN A 710 1.09 -26.70 -14.92
C ASN A 710 -0.27 -26.66 -15.61
N LYS A 711 -0.94 -27.81 -15.77
CA LYS A 711 -2.28 -27.89 -16.37
C LYS A 711 -3.31 -27.13 -15.53
N TYR A 712 -3.25 -27.30 -14.20
CA TYR A 712 -4.11 -26.55 -13.28
C TYR A 712 -3.90 -25.06 -13.44
N TYR A 713 -2.63 -24.59 -13.35
CA TYR A 713 -2.27 -23.19 -13.53
C TYR A 713 -2.76 -22.63 -14.87
N ALA A 714 -2.41 -23.29 -15.96
CA ALA A 714 -2.77 -22.85 -17.32
C ALA A 714 -4.29 -22.80 -17.53
N ASN A 715 -5.04 -23.77 -16.97
CA ASN A 715 -6.50 -23.79 -17.06
C ASN A 715 -7.14 -22.59 -16.36
N VAL A 716 -6.75 -22.32 -15.09
CA VAL A 716 -7.29 -21.18 -14.34
C VAL A 716 -6.96 -19.86 -15.04
N VAL A 717 -5.72 -19.68 -15.49
CA VAL A 717 -5.31 -18.47 -16.21
C VAL A 717 -6.12 -18.30 -17.50
N THR A 718 -6.30 -19.37 -18.26
CA THR A 718 -7.11 -19.34 -19.52
C THR A 718 -8.55 -18.93 -19.26
N GLN A 719 -9.18 -19.47 -18.20
CA GLN A 719 -10.54 -19.11 -17.82
C GLN A 719 -10.66 -17.63 -17.46
N ILE A 720 -9.72 -17.12 -16.68
CA ILE A 720 -9.69 -15.69 -16.29
C ILE A 720 -9.55 -14.80 -17.53
N LEU A 721 -8.63 -15.14 -18.45
CA LEU A 721 -8.40 -14.34 -19.66
C LEU A 721 -9.58 -14.37 -20.62
N SER A 722 -10.19 -15.55 -20.83
CA SER A 722 -11.35 -15.70 -21.70
C SER A 722 -12.51 -14.86 -21.19
N ARG A 723 -12.81 -14.94 -19.86
CA ARG A 723 -13.89 -14.18 -19.25
C ARG A 723 -13.64 -12.65 -19.27
N ARG A 724 -12.40 -12.25 -19.02
CA ARG A 724 -11.99 -10.83 -19.13
C ARG A 724 -12.23 -10.28 -20.53
N ARG A 725 -11.88 -11.06 -21.58
CA ARG A 725 -12.10 -10.68 -22.98
C ARG A 725 -13.58 -10.55 -23.31
N GLU A 726 -14.41 -11.51 -22.89
CA GLU A 726 -15.85 -11.43 -23.07
C GLU A 726 -16.43 -10.15 -22.49
N LEU A 727 -16.14 -9.87 -21.22
CA LEU A 727 -16.62 -8.67 -20.52
C LEU A 727 -16.07 -7.37 -21.14
N TRP A 728 -14.83 -7.38 -21.62
CA TRP A 728 -14.26 -6.26 -22.35
C TRP A 728 -15.00 -5.98 -23.64
N ASN A 729 -15.27 -7.03 -24.42
CA ASN A 729 -16.02 -6.91 -25.68
C ASN A 729 -17.46 -6.43 -25.43
N GLU A 730 -18.12 -6.89 -24.36
CA GLU A 730 -19.43 -6.39 -23.95
C GLU A 730 -19.38 -4.88 -23.64
N LEU A 731 -18.36 -4.43 -22.91
CA LEU A 731 -18.14 -3.02 -22.59
C LEU A 731 -17.85 -2.18 -23.83
N GLU A 732 -16.99 -2.65 -24.74
CA GLU A 732 -16.69 -1.95 -26.00
C GLU A 732 -17.91 -1.83 -26.90
N ASN A 733 -18.70 -2.89 -27.04
CA ASN A 733 -19.95 -2.88 -27.79
C ASN A 733 -20.96 -1.89 -27.17
N ALA A 734 -21.04 -1.85 -25.84
CA ALA A 734 -21.91 -0.89 -25.16
C ALA A 734 -21.43 0.57 -25.33
N ASN A 735 -20.11 0.82 -25.32
CA ASN A 735 -19.54 2.14 -25.64
C ASN A 735 -19.85 2.58 -27.08
N ALA A 736 -19.65 1.69 -28.03
CA ALA A 736 -19.96 1.94 -29.44
C ALA A 736 -21.45 2.26 -29.68
N ALA A 737 -22.35 1.52 -28.99
CA ALA A 737 -23.79 1.78 -29.06
C ALA A 737 -24.16 3.16 -28.50
N VAL A 738 -23.56 3.60 -27.41
CA VAL A 738 -23.78 4.94 -26.83
C VAL A 738 -23.31 6.05 -27.82
N GLU A 739 -22.15 5.85 -28.45
CA GLU A 739 -21.61 6.82 -29.39
C GLU A 739 -22.45 6.89 -30.67
N ALA A 740 -22.95 5.75 -31.17
CA ALA A 740 -23.81 5.69 -32.36
C ALA A 740 -25.16 6.39 -32.18
N LYS A 741 -25.64 6.61 -30.96
CA LYS A 741 -26.90 7.28 -30.62
C LYS A 741 -26.69 8.60 -29.88
N LYS A 742 -25.62 9.32 -30.20
CA LYS A 742 -25.20 10.54 -29.52
C LYS A 742 -26.27 11.65 -29.57
N ASP A 743 -27.03 11.72 -30.63
CA ASP A 743 -28.02 12.77 -30.89
C ASP A 743 -29.46 12.41 -30.43
N ASP A 744 -29.67 11.16 -29.94
CA ASP A 744 -30.97 10.69 -29.45
C ASP A 744 -30.93 10.59 -27.92
N ALA A 745 -31.46 11.58 -27.24
CA ALA A 745 -31.34 11.71 -25.79
C ALA A 745 -32.05 10.56 -25.01
N GLU A 746 -33.19 10.06 -25.48
CA GLU A 746 -33.97 9.01 -24.82
C GLU A 746 -33.33 7.64 -25.01
N ALA A 747 -32.98 7.26 -26.24
CA ALA A 747 -32.29 6.04 -26.53
C ALA A 747 -30.90 6.00 -25.86
N ARG A 748 -30.19 7.13 -25.76
CA ARG A 748 -28.91 7.27 -25.11
C ARG A 748 -28.99 6.99 -23.62
N LYS A 749 -30.06 7.33 -22.91
CA LYS A 749 -30.22 7.12 -21.47
C LYS A 749 -30.20 5.63 -21.14
N GLU A 750 -30.92 4.80 -21.87
CA GLU A 750 -30.90 3.35 -21.64
C GLU A 750 -29.56 2.73 -22.04
N LEU A 751 -28.96 3.17 -23.14
CA LEU A 751 -27.64 2.69 -23.56
C LEU A 751 -26.54 3.07 -22.56
N LEU A 752 -26.61 4.24 -21.93
CA LEU A 752 -25.73 4.65 -20.84
C LEU A 752 -25.91 3.74 -19.62
N PHE A 753 -27.13 3.34 -19.30
CA PHE A 753 -27.39 2.41 -18.21
C PHE A 753 -26.73 1.05 -18.49
N ARG A 754 -26.93 0.48 -19.69
CA ARG A 754 -26.29 -0.79 -20.10
C ARG A 754 -24.77 -0.70 -20.10
N ARG A 755 -24.21 0.41 -20.62
CA ARG A 755 -22.77 0.65 -20.58
C ARG A 755 -22.24 0.69 -19.14
N ASN A 756 -22.97 1.35 -18.21
CA ASN A 756 -22.56 1.42 -16.81
C ASN A 756 -22.59 0.04 -16.15
N GLN A 757 -23.60 -0.80 -16.47
CA GLN A 757 -23.64 -2.20 -16.01
C GLN A 757 -22.45 -3.01 -16.54
N ALA A 758 -22.15 -2.92 -17.85
CA ALA A 758 -21.01 -3.62 -18.44
C ALA A 758 -19.68 -3.14 -17.83
N SER A 759 -19.54 -1.84 -17.59
CA SER A 759 -18.35 -1.26 -16.95
C SER A 759 -18.19 -1.72 -15.50
N ALA A 760 -19.29 -1.79 -14.74
CA ALA A 760 -19.28 -2.30 -13.37
C ALA A 760 -18.90 -3.79 -13.34
N ALA A 761 -19.50 -4.60 -14.21
CA ALA A 761 -19.21 -6.03 -14.32
C ALA A 761 -17.74 -6.28 -14.68
N TYR A 762 -17.19 -5.54 -15.65
CA TYR A 762 -15.79 -5.62 -16.03
C TYR A 762 -14.87 -5.24 -14.86
N SER A 763 -15.14 -4.12 -14.18
CA SER A 763 -14.32 -3.65 -13.07
C SER A 763 -14.33 -4.61 -11.87
N ALA A 764 -15.51 -5.14 -11.53
CA ALA A 764 -15.66 -6.13 -10.47
C ALA A 764 -14.91 -7.43 -10.79
N PHE A 765 -15.01 -7.88 -12.03
CA PHE A 765 -14.27 -9.05 -12.50
C PHE A 765 -12.75 -8.80 -12.48
N GLU A 766 -12.29 -7.64 -12.93
CA GLU A 766 -10.88 -7.28 -12.93
C GLU A 766 -10.28 -7.33 -11.51
N GLN A 767 -10.99 -6.81 -10.53
CA GLN A 767 -10.53 -6.88 -9.14
C GLN A 767 -10.50 -8.32 -8.62
N ARG A 768 -11.58 -9.08 -8.81
CA ARG A 768 -11.68 -10.48 -8.38
C ARG A 768 -10.62 -11.35 -9.05
N SER A 769 -10.41 -11.21 -10.35
CA SER A 769 -9.43 -11.99 -11.09
C SER A 769 -7.98 -11.73 -10.66
N LYS A 770 -7.66 -10.51 -10.24
CA LYS A 770 -6.34 -10.21 -9.63
C LYS A 770 -6.12 -10.99 -8.33
N GLU A 771 -7.15 -11.10 -7.51
CA GLU A 771 -7.08 -11.87 -6.26
C GLU A 771 -6.99 -13.37 -6.53
N GLU A 772 -7.75 -13.88 -7.51
CA GLU A 772 -7.69 -15.28 -7.96
C GLU A 772 -6.32 -15.66 -8.52
N LEU A 773 -5.73 -14.80 -9.36
CA LEU A 773 -4.37 -15.00 -9.88
C LEU A 773 -3.32 -14.97 -8.77
N ARG A 774 -3.44 -14.08 -7.78
CA ARG A 774 -2.53 -14.05 -6.64
C ARG A 774 -2.63 -15.34 -5.82
N ALA A 775 -3.84 -15.79 -5.53
CA ALA A 775 -4.07 -17.03 -4.81
C ALA A 775 -3.48 -18.24 -5.56
N LEU A 776 -3.65 -18.29 -6.89
CA LEU A 776 -3.08 -19.34 -7.74
C LEU A 776 -1.54 -19.31 -7.69
N ILE A 777 -0.93 -18.13 -7.78
CA ILE A 777 0.53 -17.98 -7.67
C ILE A 777 1.03 -18.40 -6.30
N ASP A 778 0.33 -18.04 -5.22
CA ASP A 778 0.67 -18.46 -3.86
C ASP A 778 0.59 -20.00 -3.73
N GLN A 779 -0.43 -20.65 -4.31
CA GLN A 779 -0.54 -22.11 -4.32
C GLN A 779 0.64 -22.79 -5.05
N VAL A 780 1.02 -22.26 -6.21
CA VAL A 780 2.18 -22.75 -6.97
C VAL A 780 3.48 -22.59 -6.17
N ARG A 781 3.66 -21.49 -5.48
CA ARG A 781 4.83 -21.21 -4.64
C ARG A 781 4.91 -22.15 -3.43
N VAL A 782 3.77 -22.35 -2.74
CA VAL A 782 3.67 -23.26 -1.59
C VAL A 782 3.98 -24.69 -2.03
N TRP A 783 3.43 -25.11 -3.17
CA TRP A 783 3.76 -26.40 -3.75
C TRP A 783 5.27 -26.56 -4.02
N ALA A 784 5.90 -25.55 -4.62
CA ALA A 784 7.33 -25.54 -4.93
C ALA A 784 8.20 -25.51 -3.66
N GLN A 785 7.76 -24.84 -2.59
CA GLN A 785 8.48 -24.77 -1.32
C GLN A 785 8.61 -26.13 -0.66
N GLY A 786 7.60 -26.99 -0.78
CA GLY A 786 7.64 -28.36 -0.25
C GLY A 786 8.66 -29.30 -0.95
N LYS A 787 9.40 -28.81 -1.97
CA LYS A 787 10.34 -29.61 -2.78
C LYS A 787 11.80 -29.48 -2.35
N ASN A 788 12.05 -29.26 -1.07
CA ASN A 788 13.40 -29.11 -0.52
C ASN A 788 14.33 -30.25 -0.96
N GLY A 789 15.57 -29.91 -1.37
CA GLY A 789 16.58 -30.85 -1.87
C GLY A 789 16.40 -31.32 -3.32
N THR A 790 15.23 -31.13 -3.93
CA THR A 790 14.92 -31.52 -5.31
C THR A 790 14.44 -30.39 -6.22
N ARG A 791 14.49 -29.15 -5.76
CA ARG A 791 13.94 -27.98 -6.45
C ARG A 791 14.44 -27.82 -7.89
N LEU A 792 15.73 -28.06 -8.14
CA LEU A 792 16.31 -28.01 -9.50
C LEU A 792 15.76 -29.08 -10.44
N ALA A 793 15.46 -30.27 -9.94
CA ALA A 793 14.82 -31.33 -10.74
C ALA A 793 13.38 -30.95 -11.11
N TYR A 794 12.64 -30.40 -10.15
CA TYR A 794 11.28 -29.85 -10.37
C TYR A 794 11.29 -28.65 -11.33
N LEU A 795 12.21 -27.70 -11.17
CA LEU A 795 12.41 -26.59 -12.11
C LEU A 795 12.66 -27.12 -13.53
N SER A 796 13.58 -28.07 -13.68
CA SER A 796 13.92 -28.64 -14.99
C SER A 796 12.75 -29.37 -15.63
N ALA A 797 11.97 -30.14 -14.86
CA ALA A 797 10.77 -30.82 -15.33
C ALA A 797 9.70 -29.82 -15.77
N LEU A 798 9.42 -28.83 -14.93
CA LEU A 798 8.41 -27.80 -15.22
C LEU A 798 8.79 -26.98 -16.46
N HIS A 799 10.05 -26.59 -16.59
CA HIS A 799 10.53 -25.87 -17.78
C HIS A 799 10.45 -26.74 -19.05
N ALA A 800 10.78 -28.04 -18.96
CA ALA A 800 10.65 -28.97 -20.08
C ALA A 800 9.18 -29.12 -20.53
N ILE A 801 8.21 -29.02 -19.61
CA ILE A 801 6.78 -29.07 -19.91
C ILE A 801 6.36 -27.79 -20.65
N VAL A 802 6.67 -26.62 -20.11
CA VAL A 802 6.25 -25.34 -20.74
C VAL A 802 6.91 -25.13 -22.10
N CYS A 803 8.11 -25.68 -22.34
CA CYS A 803 8.77 -25.66 -23.65
C CYS A 803 8.12 -26.57 -24.71
N ARG A 804 7.19 -27.44 -24.31
CA ARG A 804 6.41 -28.29 -25.26
C ARG A 804 5.11 -27.61 -25.69
N ASP A 805 4.64 -26.66 -24.89
CA ASP A 805 3.45 -25.90 -25.21
C ASP A 805 3.72 -25.00 -26.44
N ARG A 806 2.68 -24.78 -27.25
CA ARG A 806 2.78 -23.89 -28.40
C ARG A 806 3.21 -22.50 -27.98
N GLY A 807 4.01 -21.85 -28.79
CA GLY A 807 4.56 -20.52 -28.54
C GLY A 807 3.48 -19.45 -28.27
N PRO A 808 3.89 -18.27 -27.80
CA PRO A 808 2.97 -17.20 -27.45
C PRO A 808 2.15 -16.73 -28.66
N ASP A 809 0.87 -16.51 -28.44
CA ASP A 809 0.05 -15.77 -29.35
C ASP A 809 0.42 -14.27 -29.22
N PRO A 810 0.98 -13.64 -30.26
CA PRO A 810 1.48 -12.27 -30.15
C PRO A 810 0.38 -11.23 -29.91
N GLU A 811 -0.88 -11.60 -30.06
CA GLU A 811 -2.01 -10.67 -29.87
C GLU A 811 -2.56 -10.62 -28.43
N HIS A 812 -2.02 -11.43 -27.50
CA HIS A 812 -2.63 -11.59 -26.18
C HIS A 812 -1.74 -11.16 -25.02
N GLU A 813 -2.35 -10.40 -24.11
CA GLU A 813 -1.74 -9.66 -22.99
C GLU A 813 -1.06 -10.56 -21.91
N PHE A 814 -1.54 -11.79 -21.72
CA PHE A 814 -0.96 -12.77 -20.79
C PHE A 814 -1.40 -14.16 -21.21
N VAL A 815 -0.51 -14.93 -21.79
CA VAL A 815 -0.85 -16.24 -22.34
C VAL A 815 -0.29 -17.33 -21.41
N PRO A 816 -1.03 -18.41 -21.12
CA PRO A 816 -0.54 -19.56 -20.35
C PRO A 816 0.78 -20.15 -20.86
N GLY A 817 1.05 -20.04 -22.16
CA GLY A 817 2.27 -20.52 -22.82
C GLY A 817 3.51 -19.62 -22.63
N THR A 818 3.48 -18.55 -21.80
CA THR A 818 4.64 -17.66 -21.56
C THR A 818 5.73 -18.27 -20.67
N GLY A 819 5.49 -19.44 -20.09
CA GLY A 819 6.40 -20.05 -19.13
C GLY A 819 6.40 -19.39 -17.75
N SER A 820 5.47 -18.48 -17.47
CA SER A 820 5.41 -17.69 -16.24
C SER A 820 5.38 -18.52 -14.96
N ILE A 821 4.75 -19.70 -14.97
CA ILE A 821 4.70 -20.61 -13.82
C ILE A 821 6.10 -20.96 -13.28
N VAL A 822 7.08 -21.09 -14.16
CA VAL A 822 8.47 -21.44 -13.79
C VAL A 822 9.07 -20.36 -12.89
N PHE A 823 8.84 -19.10 -13.23
CA PHE A 823 9.31 -17.93 -12.49
C PHE A 823 8.58 -17.75 -11.16
N TYR A 824 7.32 -18.15 -11.08
CA TYR A 824 6.57 -18.10 -9.83
C TYR A 824 6.89 -19.25 -8.88
N ALA A 825 7.13 -20.46 -9.42
CA ALA A 825 7.43 -21.65 -8.63
C ALA A 825 8.86 -21.61 -8.04
N PHE A 826 9.84 -21.18 -8.84
CA PHE A 826 11.27 -21.27 -8.52
C PHE A 826 12.01 -19.95 -8.81
N PRO A 827 11.59 -18.83 -8.21
CA PRO A 827 12.07 -17.50 -8.59
C PRO A 827 13.59 -17.33 -8.45
N GLN A 828 14.20 -17.71 -7.33
CA GLN A 828 15.63 -17.55 -7.12
C GLN A 828 16.42 -18.56 -7.96
N GLU A 829 15.97 -19.82 -8.02
CA GLU A 829 16.67 -20.86 -8.77
C GLU A 829 16.73 -20.57 -10.28
N VAL A 830 15.67 -19.96 -10.84
CA VAL A 830 15.67 -19.53 -12.26
C VAL A 830 16.75 -18.48 -12.48
N VAL A 831 16.81 -17.46 -11.63
CA VAL A 831 17.75 -16.35 -11.75
C VAL A 831 19.19 -16.84 -11.56
N ASP A 832 19.43 -17.71 -10.58
CA ASP A 832 20.73 -18.32 -10.34
C ASP A 832 21.22 -19.16 -11.52
N GLN A 833 20.31 -19.92 -12.15
CA GLN A 833 20.61 -20.73 -13.35
C GLN A 833 20.99 -19.83 -14.54
N ILE A 834 20.23 -18.74 -14.76
CA ILE A 834 20.54 -17.76 -15.81
C ILE A 834 21.91 -17.17 -15.58
N ALA A 835 22.20 -16.66 -14.39
CA ALA A 835 23.51 -16.08 -14.06
C ALA A 835 24.65 -17.06 -14.30
N ALA A 836 24.52 -18.29 -13.81
CA ALA A 836 25.56 -19.32 -13.95
C ALA A 836 25.84 -19.70 -15.40
N ARG A 837 24.84 -19.68 -16.28
CA ARG A 837 24.97 -20.13 -17.68
C ARG A 837 25.30 -19.04 -18.65
N THR A 838 24.99 -17.80 -18.33
CA THR A 838 25.29 -16.62 -19.17
C THR A 838 26.56 -15.91 -18.75
N GLY A 839 27.19 -16.32 -17.63
CA GLY A 839 28.31 -15.60 -17.04
C GLY A 839 27.93 -14.23 -16.47
N GLY A 840 26.66 -14.06 -16.18
CA GLY A 840 26.11 -12.84 -15.61
C GLY A 840 26.27 -12.74 -14.10
N ARG A 841 25.70 -11.70 -13.50
CA ARG A 841 25.83 -11.41 -12.06
C ARG A 841 24.70 -12.08 -11.26
N PRO A 842 25.02 -12.85 -10.21
CA PRO A 842 24.00 -13.34 -9.28
C PRO A 842 23.32 -12.17 -8.59
N VAL A 843 21.98 -12.20 -8.52
CA VAL A 843 21.15 -11.19 -7.84
C VAL A 843 20.07 -11.88 -7.00
N SER A 844 19.68 -11.26 -5.90
CA SER A 844 18.55 -11.70 -5.09
C SER A 844 17.26 -11.17 -5.67
N VAL A 845 16.24 -12.03 -5.69
CA VAL A 845 14.88 -11.63 -6.10
C VAL A 845 13.91 -11.69 -4.94
N GLU A 846 12.93 -10.82 -4.98
CA GLU A 846 11.88 -10.77 -3.98
C GLU A 846 11.07 -12.07 -4.00
N ILE A 847 11.11 -12.78 -2.88
CA ILE A 847 10.26 -13.95 -2.65
C ILE A 847 9.23 -13.51 -1.61
N PRO A 848 8.00 -13.19 -2.03
CA PRO A 848 6.95 -12.83 -1.09
C PRO A 848 6.80 -13.90 -0.01
N SER A 849 6.61 -13.48 1.25
CA SER A 849 6.38 -14.41 2.36
C SER A 849 5.24 -15.35 2.02
N LEU A 850 5.50 -16.64 2.10
CA LEU A 850 4.50 -17.67 1.85
C LEU A 850 3.58 -17.79 3.07
N ARG A 851 2.32 -18.08 2.80
CA ARG A 851 1.33 -18.31 3.86
C ARG A 851 1.52 -19.71 4.44
N ASP A 852 1.07 -19.90 5.69
CA ASP A 852 0.98 -21.22 6.28
C ASP A 852 0.06 -22.11 5.45
N GLY A 853 0.52 -23.31 5.14
CA GLY A 853 -0.20 -24.29 4.33
C GLY A 853 0.78 -25.05 3.43
N GLU A 854 0.41 -26.26 3.08
CA GLU A 854 1.10 -27.09 2.09
C GLU A 854 0.17 -27.35 0.93
N VAL A 855 0.70 -27.55 -0.28
CA VAL A 855 -0.08 -28.03 -1.42
C VAL A 855 0.31 -29.48 -1.68
N GLU A 856 -0.65 -30.38 -1.49
CA GLU A 856 -0.49 -31.82 -1.75
C GLU A 856 -1.18 -32.18 -3.07
N ILE A 857 -0.50 -32.98 -3.90
CA ILE A 857 -1.04 -33.56 -5.12
C ILE A 857 -1.04 -35.07 -4.94
N ASP A 858 -2.22 -35.70 -4.97
CA ASP A 858 -2.31 -37.17 -4.87
C ASP A 858 -2.12 -37.86 -6.22
N ARG A 859 -2.08 -39.21 -6.18
CA ARG A 859 -1.86 -40.03 -7.38
C ARG A 859 -2.98 -39.93 -8.41
N GLU A 860 -4.17 -39.52 -8.00
CA GLU A 860 -5.33 -39.33 -8.87
C GLU A 860 -5.35 -37.92 -9.49
N GLY A 861 -4.33 -37.09 -9.23
CA GLY A 861 -4.27 -35.70 -9.73
C GLY A 861 -5.18 -34.73 -9.00
N ARG A 862 -5.60 -35.04 -7.76
CA ARG A 862 -6.34 -34.11 -6.92
C ARG A 862 -5.35 -33.21 -6.19
N ILE A 863 -5.65 -31.94 -6.20
CA ILE A 863 -4.84 -30.87 -5.60
C ILE A 863 -5.54 -30.37 -4.35
N PHE A 864 -4.84 -30.43 -3.21
CA PHE A 864 -5.35 -29.99 -1.90
C PHE A 864 -4.45 -28.92 -1.33
N LEU A 865 -5.06 -27.97 -0.62
CA LEU A 865 -4.36 -27.12 0.35
C LEU A 865 -4.49 -27.78 1.72
N VAL A 866 -3.36 -27.94 2.40
CA VAL A 866 -3.27 -28.54 3.73
C VAL A 866 -3.02 -27.46 4.75
N SER A 867 -3.84 -27.39 5.80
CA SER A 867 -3.62 -26.54 6.96
C SER A 867 -3.74 -27.34 8.24
N HIS A 868 -2.96 -26.96 9.26
CA HIS A 868 -2.98 -27.63 10.56
C HIS A 868 -3.80 -26.79 11.57
N PHE A 869 -4.56 -27.44 12.42
CA PHE A 869 -5.28 -26.78 13.52
C PHE A 869 -5.33 -27.70 14.74
N VAL A 870 -5.49 -27.10 15.91
CA VAL A 870 -5.65 -27.83 17.16
C VAL A 870 -7.15 -27.86 17.50
N ASN A 871 -7.70 -29.07 17.74
CA ASN A 871 -9.11 -29.23 18.12
C ASN A 871 -9.33 -28.85 19.61
N GLY A 872 -10.57 -28.89 20.04
CA GLY A 872 -10.94 -28.57 21.44
C GLY A 872 -10.30 -29.49 22.51
N ASP A 873 -9.80 -30.64 22.13
CA ASP A 873 -9.12 -31.63 22.98
C ASP A 873 -7.60 -31.51 22.96
N GLY A 874 -7.06 -30.46 22.28
CA GLY A 874 -5.63 -30.22 22.16
C GLY A 874 -4.91 -31.12 21.15
N GLN A 875 -5.63 -31.83 20.31
CA GLN A 875 -5.04 -32.68 19.26
C GLN A 875 -4.86 -31.90 17.97
N VAL A 876 -3.72 -32.11 17.28
CA VAL A 876 -3.45 -31.52 15.99
C VAL A 876 -4.17 -32.31 14.89
N HIS A 877 -4.87 -31.60 14.04
CA HIS A 877 -5.56 -32.13 12.87
C HIS A 877 -5.12 -31.40 11.61
N GLU A 878 -5.14 -32.12 10.48
CA GLU A 878 -4.97 -31.52 9.15
C GLU A 878 -6.33 -31.26 8.52
N ARG A 879 -6.51 -30.06 7.98
CA ARG A 879 -7.61 -29.68 7.13
C ARG A 879 -7.16 -29.71 5.68
N LEU A 880 -7.77 -30.55 4.87
CA LEU A 880 -7.50 -30.69 3.44
C LEU A 880 -8.58 -29.95 2.67
N ILE A 881 -8.21 -28.89 1.98
CA ILE A 881 -9.10 -28.09 1.16
C ILE A 881 -8.89 -28.52 -0.29
N PHE A 882 -9.92 -29.14 -0.89
CA PHE A 882 -9.86 -29.58 -2.28
C PHE A 882 -9.89 -28.37 -3.22
N LEU A 883 -8.88 -28.20 -4.07
CA LEU A 883 -8.78 -27.10 -5.02
C LEU A 883 -9.25 -27.53 -6.42
N ALA A 884 -8.73 -28.64 -6.92
CA ALA A 884 -9.05 -29.12 -8.24
C ALA A 884 -8.61 -30.59 -8.43
N GLN A 885 -9.15 -31.26 -9.46
CA GLN A 885 -8.68 -32.53 -9.94
C GLN A 885 -8.27 -32.41 -11.41
N VAL A 886 -7.05 -32.89 -11.73
CA VAL A 886 -6.54 -32.95 -13.11
C VAL A 886 -6.53 -34.38 -13.58
N THR A 887 -7.28 -34.70 -14.62
CA THR A 887 -7.33 -36.05 -15.19
C THR A 887 -6.06 -36.35 -15.99
N ARG A 888 -5.83 -37.67 -16.27
CA ARG A 888 -4.72 -38.09 -17.15
C ARG A 888 -4.81 -37.49 -18.57
N LYS A 889 -6.02 -37.12 -19.02
CA LYS A 889 -6.26 -36.47 -20.32
C LYS A 889 -6.02 -34.96 -20.26
N GLY A 890 -5.78 -34.40 -19.08
CA GLY A 890 -5.54 -32.97 -18.88
C GLY A 890 -6.78 -32.10 -18.62
N GLU A 891 -7.95 -32.76 -18.45
CA GLU A 891 -9.15 -32.07 -18.05
C GLU A 891 -9.02 -31.65 -16.58
N VAL A 892 -9.42 -30.41 -16.25
CA VAL A 892 -9.38 -29.88 -14.88
C VAL A 892 -10.81 -29.72 -14.38
N PHE A 893 -11.11 -30.34 -13.24
CA PHE A 893 -12.40 -30.25 -12.57
C PHE A 893 -12.23 -29.43 -11.29
N CYS A 894 -12.90 -28.30 -11.23
CA CYS A 894 -13.16 -27.57 -10.00
C CYS A 894 -14.65 -27.21 -9.97
N GLU A 895 -15.30 -27.41 -8.83
CA GLU A 895 -16.69 -26.98 -8.69
C GLU A 895 -16.70 -25.45 -8.62
N ARG A 896 -17.67 -24.86 -9.33
CA ARG A 896 -17.86 -23.40 -9.32
C ARG A 896 -19.30 -23.07 -8.96
N ASP A 897 -19.51 -21.98 -8.24
CA ASP A 897 -20.83 -21.45 -7.95
C ASP A 897 -21.47 -20.81 -9.20
N ALA A 898 -22.69 -20.33 -9.06
CA ALA A 898 -23.43 -19.67 -10.15
C ALA A 898 -22.72 -18.41 -10.67
N GLN A 899 -21.84 -17.81 -9.87
CA GLN A 899 -21.02 -16.64 -10.20
C GLN A 899 -19.66 -17.00 -10.80
N GLY A 900 -19.37 -18.30 -10.95
CA GLY A 900 -18.13 -18.81 -11.50
C GLY A 900 -16.96 -18.87 -10.51
N SER A 901 -17.20 -18.68 -9.20
CA SER A 901 -16.18 -18.80 -8.16
C SER A 901 -15.96 -20.25 -7.75
N PRO A 902 -14.72 -20.67 -7.43
CA PRO A 902 -14.45 -22.03 -6.98
C PRO A 902 -15.21 -22.39 -5.71
N ILE A 903 -15.91 -23.51 -5.70
CA ILE A 903 -16.52 -24.10 -4.49
C ILE A 903 -15.46 -24.97 -3.83
N ILE A 904 -15.15 -24.71 -2.58
CA ILE A 904 -14.11 -25.41 -1.83
C ILE A 904 -14.75 -26.49 -0.95
N ALA A 905 -14.37 -27.75 -1.18
CA ALA A 905 -14.74 -28.86 -0.33
C ALA A 905 -13.63 -29.12 0.71
N GLU A 906 -13.99 -29.27 1.96
CA GLU A 906 -13.05 -29.50 3.07
C GLU A 906 -13.15 -30.93 3.61
N ARG A 907 -11.98 -31.51 3.95
CA ARG A 907 -11.86 -32.75 4.71
C ARG A 907 -10.97 -32.50 5.92
N VAL A 908 -11.23 -33.22 7.00
CA VAL A 908 -10.38 -33.18 8.19
C VAL A 908 -9.83 -34.58 8.43
N ARG A 909 -8.52 -34.67 8.68
CA ARG A 909 -7.86 -35.92 9.11
C ARG A 909 -7.00 -35.66 10.34
N PRO A 910 -6.81 -36.67 11.22
CA PRO A 910 -5.85 -36.54 12.31
C PRO A 910 -4.44 -36.31 11.76
N PHE A 911 -3.66 -35.45 12.41
CA PHE A 911 -2.26 -35.26 12.04
C PHE A 911 -1.48 -36.55 12.33
N PRO A 912 -0.74 -37.13 11.38
CA PRO A 912 0.04 -38.34 11.60
C PRO A 912 1.18 -38.06 12.59
N ILE A 913 1.16 -38.76 13.74
CA ILE A 913 2.15 -38.58 14.83
C ILE A 913 3.49 -39.23 14.52
N GLU A 914 3.61 -40.10 13.50
CA GLU A 914 4.88 -40.74 13.13
C GLU A 914 5.02 -41.03 11.63
N ALA A 915 6.29 -40.96 11.19
CA ALA A 915 6.74 -41.14 9.81
C ALA A 915 6.32 -42.47 9.17
N GLY A 916 5.48 -42.37 8.20
CA GLY A 916 5.09 -43.47 7.34
C GLY A 916 3.77 -43.11 6.67
N ARG A 917 3.82 -42.51 5.51
CA ARG A 917 2.64 -42.24 4.69
C ARG A 917 1.89 -43.55 4.43
N SER A 918 0.99 -43.92 5.34
CA SER A 918 0.03 -45.00 5.14
C SER A 918 -1.22 -44.43 4.49
N GLU A 919 -1.77 -45.15 3.53
CA GLU A 919 -3.03 -44.82 2.87
C GLU A 919 -4.13 -44.60 3.91
N VAL A 920 -4.60 -43.35 4.05
CA VAL A 920 -5.70 -43.07 4.94
C VAL A 920 -7.01 -43.29 4.16
N GLN A 921 -7.74 -44.33 4.51
CA GLN A 921 -9.17 -44.45 4.20
C GLN A 921 -9.93 -43.43 5.06
N GLY A 922 -10.04 -42.17 4.58
CA GLY A 922 -10.74 -41.10 5.31
C GLY A 922 -12.22 -41.10 5.01
N GLY A 923 -13.04 -41.32 6.03
CA GLY A 923 -14.46 -41.03 5.97
C GLY A 923 -14.67 -39.50 5.95
N MET A 924 -15.69 -39.07 5.26
CA MET A 924 -16.14 -37.68 5.19
C MET A 924 -16.77 -37.30 6.54
N VAL A 925 -16.19 -36.33 7.24
CA VAL A 925 -16.78 -35.79 8.48
C VAL A 925 -17.46 -34.47 8.15
N THR A 926 -18.78 -34.42 8.28
CA THR A 926 -19.55 -33.18 8.20
C THR A 926 -19.66 -32.58 9.59
N PHE A 927 -19.28 -31.32 9.74
CA PHE A 927 -19.48 -30.58 10.99
C PHE A 927 -20.95 -30.26 11.24
N PRO A 928 -21.41 -30.29 12.50
CA PRO A 928 -22.74 -29.76 12.85
C PRO A 928 -22.77 -28.27 12.59
N GLY A 929 -23.58 -27.84 11.64
CA GLY A 929 -23.73 -26.43 11.27
C GLY A 929 -23.47 -26.12 9.79
N THR A 930 -22.77 -26.98 9.07
CA THR A 930 -22.75 -26.90 7.61
C THR A 930 -24.03 -27.51 7.07
N GLN A 931 -24.90 -26.69 6.52
CA GLN A 931 -26.09 -27.20 5.81
C GLN A 931 -25.59 -28.23 4.79
N ARG A 932 -26.20 -29.44 4.85
CA ARG A 932 -26.08 -30.44 3.75
C ARG A 932 -26.49 -29.73 2.48
N ARG A 933 -25.54 -29.35 1.65
CA ARG A 933 -25.88 -28.96 0.29
C ARG A 933 -26.34 -30.21 -0.42
N PRO A 934 -27.42 -30.15 -1.21
CA PRO A 934 -27.86 -31.27 -2.01
C PRO A 934 -26.68 -31.70 -2.91
N GLU A 935 -26.51 -33.02 -3.09
CA GLU A 935 -25.58 -33.56 -4.05
C GLU A 935 -25.89 -32.95 -5.43
N VAL A 936 -25.10 -32.03 -5.87
CA VAL A 936 -25.17 -31.46 -7.22
C VAL A 936 -24.67 -32.56 -8.15
N PRO A 937 -25.39 -32.93 -9.19
CA PRO A 937 -24.94 -33.92 -10.18
C PRO A 937 -23.59 -33.46 -10.73
N LYS A 938 -22.60 -34.35 -10.76
CA LYS A 938 -21.27 -34.09 -11.33
C LYS A 938 -21.41 -33.64 -12.79
N GLY A 939 -21.56 -32.35 -12.98
CA GLY A 939 -21.58 -31.75 -14.29
C GLY A 939 -20.18 -31.68 -14.86
N ARG A 940 -19.90 -32.32 -15.95
CA ARG A 940 -18.70 -32.09 -16.75
C ARG A 940 -18.77 -30.67 -17.29
N VAL A 941 -17.88 -29.83 -16.83
CA VAL A 941 -17.62 -28.57 -17.52
C VAL A 941 -16.58 -28.86 -18.60
N ALA A 942 -17.07 -29.17 -19.78
CA ALA A 942 -16.24 -29.21 -20.98
C ALA A 942 -15.91 -27.78 -21.37
N LEU A 943 -14.65 -27.44 -21.46
CA LEU A 943 -14.20 -26.16 -21.96
C LEU A 943 -14.57 -26.04 -23.44
N PRO A 944 -15.20 -24.95 -23.89
CA PRO A 944 -15.39 -24.68 -25.29
C PRO A 944 -14.04 -24.39 -25.94
N GLY A 945 -13.60 -25.20 -26.87
CA GLY A 945 -12.50 -24.86 -27.77
C GLY A 945 -11.25 -25.73 -27.73
N SER A 946 -11.39 -27.04 -27.59
CA SER A 946 -10.32 -27.96 -28.10
C SER A 946 -10.64 -28.29 -29.56
N PRO A 947 -9.86 -27.89 -30.56
CA PRO A 947 -9.95 -28.51 -31.87
C PRO A 947 -9.42 -29.93 -31.74
N ASN A 948 -10.06 -30.85 -32.44
CA ASN A 948 -9.68 -32.26 -32.57
C ASN A 948 -8.20 -32.50 -32.87
#